data_2fd2df36d8d8a708e303754421100234
#
_entry.id   2fd2df36d8d8a708e303754421100234
#
_cell.length_a   1.000
_cell.length_b   1.000
_cell.length_c   1.000
_cell.angle_alpha   90.00
_cell.angle_beta   90.00
_cell.angle_gamma   90.00
#
_symmetry.space_group_name_H-M   'P 1'
#
loop_
_entity.id
_entity.type
_entity.pdbx_description
1 polymer ?
#
loop_
_entity_poly.entity_id
_entity_poly.type
_entity_poly.pdbx_seq_one_letter_code
_entity_poly.pdbx_strand_id
1 'polypeptide(L)'
;MNLKEWLLFSDAVFFAQGTLAWSPSNSYTPANVSCDEDINLIRQASGPSDNETEWLKKRDVYTREALRSFLDRATSNFSDSSLVSQLFSNASDIPRIAVACSGGGYRAMLSGAGMLAAMDNRTDGANEHGLGGLLQSTTYLAGLSGGNWLVGTLAWNNWTSVQDIVNNMTEDDSIWDISNSIINPGGFMIVTTIKRWDHISDAVEGKQDAGFNVSLTDIWGRALSYNFFPSLYRGGVAYTWSTLRDVEVFQNGEMPFPISVADGRYPGTQIIDLNATVFEFNPFEMGSWDPTLNAFTDVKYLGTKVSNGEPVNKGQCVAGYDNTGFIMGTSSSLFNQFLLQINSTSLPSFIKNLVTGFLDDLSEDEDDIAIYAPNPFKDTSYIQDNFSKSISESDYLYLVDGGEDNQNIPLVPLVQDERNVDVIFALDNSADTDYYWPDGASLVSTYERQFSSQGLNMSFPYVPDKRTFVNLGLADKPSFFGCDAQNLTDLNYIPPLVVYIPNARHSYNSNTSTFKLSYTDDERLKMIKNGFEAATRGNLTDDSSFMGCVACAVMRRKQQSLNATLPEECSTCFTNYCWNGTIDDTPVSGLDNSDFDPTAASSAYSAYNTESYSSSSATGSKKNGAGLPATPTSFTSILTLLTAIAGFL
;
A
#
# COMPACT_ATOMS: atom_id res chain seq x y z
N MET A 1 3.78 50.49 12.39
CA MET A 1 3.21 49.22 12.77
C MET A 1 4.35 48.33 13.29
N ASN A 2 4.26 47.93 14.56
CA ASN A 2 5.35 47.18 15.25
C ASN A 2 5.31 45.70 14.87
N LEU A 3 6.48 45.09 14.81
CA LEU A 3 6.66 43.63 14.51
C LEU A 3 5.80 42.70 15.37
N LYS A 4 5.37 43.15 16.55
CA LYS A 4 4.42 42.46 17.43
C LYS A 4 2.95 42.44 16.94
N GLU A 5 2.56 43.38 16.13
CA GLU A 5 1.20 43.37 15.56
C GLU A 5 1.10 42.46 14.33
N TRP A 6 2.24 42.21 13.65
CA TRP A 6 2.29 41.27 12.52
C TRP A 6 2.22 39.80 13.00
N LEU A 7 2.82 39.48 14.15
CA LEU A 7 2.75 38.13 14.74
C LEU A 7 1.36 37.79 15.28
N LEU A 8 0.57 38.78 15.69
CA LEU A 8 -0.81 38.57 16.13
C LEU A 8 -1.79 38.45 14.95
N PHE A 9 -1.44 38.91 13.75
CA PHE A 9 -2.25 38.74 12.55
C PHE A 9 -2.00 37.42 11.82
N SER A 10 -0.82 36.80 11.96
CA SER A 10 -0.57 35.47 11.41
C SER A 10 -1.32 34.37 12.18
N ASP A 11 -1.44 34.50 13.50
CA ASP A 11 -2.22 33.53 14.30
C ASP A 11 -3.75 33.65 14.12
N ALA A 12 -4.25 34.82 13.65
CA ALA A 12 -5.69 35.04 13.46
C ALA A 12 -6.23 34.62 12.08
N VAL A 13 -5.35 34.42 11.08
CA VAL A 13 -5.76 33.97 9.74
C VAL A 13 -5.93 32.45 9.65
N PHE A 14 -5.30 31.69 10.58
CA PHE A 14 -5.44 30.23 10.64
C PHE A 14 -6.78 29.74 11.27
N PHE A 15 -7.59 30.61 11.87
CA PHE A 15 -8.85 30.23 12.53
C PHE A 15 -10.11 30.34 11.65
N ALA A 16 -9.98 30.65 10.36
CA ALA A 16 -11.13 30.81 9.45
C ALA A 16 -11.22 29.74 8.34
N GLN A 17 -10.35 28.71 8.35
CA GLN A 17 -10.60 27.51 7.57
C GLN A 17 -11.46 26.57 8.43
N GLY A 18 -12.59 26.12 7.86
CA GLY A 18 -13.60 25.30 8.54
C GLY A 18 -12.95 24.20 9.38
N THR A 19 -13.52 23.92 10.54
CA THR A 19 -13.08 22.96 11.53
C THR A 19 -12.96 21.56 10.91
N LEU A 20 -11.81 21.26 10.28
CA LEU A 20 -11.45 19.90 9.98
C LEU A 20 -11.38 19.13 11.30
N ALA A 21 -11.91 17.91 11.34
CA ALA A 21 -11.98 17.10 12.54
C ALA A 21 -10.61 16.49 12.89
N TRP A 22 -9.68 17.31 13.37
CA TRP A 22 -8.39 16.89 13.87
C TRP A 22 -8.51 16.18 15.23
N SER A 23 -7.40 15.64 15.74
CA SER A 23 -7.39 15.08 17.09
C SER A 23 -8.06 16.02 18.09
N PRO A 24 -8.99 15.54 18.93
CA PRO A 24 -9.73 16.39 19.88
C PRO A 24 -8.84 17.12 20.88
N SER A 25 -7.65 16.58 21.16
CA SER A 25 -6.65 17.21 22.03
C SER A 25 -5.83 18.30 21.34
N ASN A 26 -6.00 18.47 20.03
CA ASN A 26 -5.13 19.29 19.17
C ASN A 26 -3.62 18.91 19.30
N SER A 27 -3.36 17.64 19.59
CA SER A 27 -2.02 17.07 19.76
C SER A 27 -2.00 15.61 19.29
N TYR A 28 -0.87 14.93 19.48
CA TYR A 28 -0.71 13.50 19.21
C TYR A 28 -1.47 12.61 20.21
N THR A 29 -1.85 13.17 21.35
CA THR A 29 -2.53 12.47 22.42
C THR A 29 -3.99 12.19 22.08
N PRO A 30 -4.46 10.93 22.07
CA PRO A 30 -5.87 10.60 21.94
C PRO A 30 -6.68 11.18 23.11
N ALA A 31 -7.97 11.46 22.88
CA ALA A 31 -8.84 12.03 23.91
C ALA A 31 -10.24 11.42 23.92
N ASN A 32 -10.87 11.43 25.10
CA ASN A 32 -12.27 11.01 25.24
C ASN A 32 -13.20 11.97 24.50
N VAL A 33 -14.16 11.40 23.79
CA VAL A 33 -15.24 12.08 23.09
C VAL A 33 -16.58 11.40 23.38
N SER A 34 -17.67 12.14 23.25
CA SER A 34 -19.00 11.54 23.31
C SER A 34 -19.28 10.77 22.02
N CYS A 35 -19.90 9.61 22.14
CA CYS A 35 -20.45 8.82 21.03
C CYS A 35 -21.87 8.35 21.39
N ASP A 36 -22.57 7.72 20.46
CA ASP A 36 -23.89 7.16 20.70
C ASP A 36 -23.77 6.03 21.76
N GLU A 37 -24.72 5.98 22.71
CA GLU A 37 -24.74 4.96 23.78
C GLU A 37 -24.92 3.53 23.24
N ASP A 38 -25.59 3.38 22.11
CA ASP A 38 -25.89 2.10 21.46
C ASP A 38 -24.98 1.84 20.24
N ILE A 39 -23.86 2.59 20.08
CA ILE A 39 -22.93 2.41 18.96
C ILE A 39 -22.28 1.03 19.01
N ASN A 40 -22.23 0.36 17.87
CA ASN A 40 -21.34 -0.77 17.65
C ASN A 40 -20.26 -0.34 16.64
N LEU A 41 -19.01 -0.36 17.07
CA LEU A 41 -17.87 0.09 16.26
C LEU A 41 -17.38 -0.94 15.26
N ILE A 42 -17.82 -2.21 15.39
CA ILE A 42 -17.35 -3.33 14.56
C ILE A 42 -18.49 -3.82 13.66
N ARG A 43 -18.14 -4.12 12.41
CA ARG A 43 -19.00 -4.83 11.46
C ARG A 43 -18.29 -6.06 10.89
N GLN A 44 -19.07 -7.02 10.38
CA GLN A 44 -18.52 -8.14 9.61
C GLN A 44 -17.95 -7.65 8.26
N ALA A 45 -16.89 -8.30 7.80
CA ALA A 45 -16.28 -8.07 6.49
C ALA A 45 -17.07 -8.79 5.37
N SER A 46 -18.31 -8.36 5.15
CA SER A 46 -19.22 -8.95 4.16
C SER A 46 -19.37 -8.09 2.89
N GLY A 47 -18.56 -7.05 2.76
CA GLY A 47 -18.57 -6.11 1.65
C GLY A 47 -18.01 -4.74 2.08
N PRO A 48 -17.93 -3.77 1.17
CA PRO A 48 -17.65 -2.38 1.50
C PRO A 48 -18.60 -1.83 2.56
N SER A 49 -18.15 -0.90 3.40
CA SER A 49 -19.03 -0.23 4.35
C SER A 49 -20.12 0.60 3.66
N ASP A 50 -21.17 0.95 4.40
CA ASP A 50 -22.18 1.88 3.88
C ASP A 50 -21.56 3.21 3.47
N ASN A 51 -20.57 3.70 4.23
CA ASN A 51 -19.84 4.94 3.91
C ASN A 51 -19.01 4.81 2.63
N GLU A 52 -18.29 3.69 2.45
CA GLU A 52 -17.56 3.39 1.22
C GLU A 52 -18.54 3.27 0.04
N THR A 53 -19.65 2.58 0.23
CA THR A 53 -20.69 2.40 -0.80
C THR A 53 -21.31 3.73 -1.24
N GLU A 54 -21.60 4.64 -0.32
CA GLU A 54 -22.11 5.98 -0.64
C GLU A 54 -21.05 6.85 -1.31
N TRP A 55 -19.79 6.73 -0.88
CA TRP A 55 -18.68 7.42 -1.50
C TRP A 55 -18.44 6.94 -2.95
N LEU A 56 -18.52 5.62 -3.19
CA LEU A 56 -18.38 5.03 -4.53
C LEU A 56 -19.38 5.60 -5.53
N LYS A 57 -20.61 5.88 -5.13
CA LYS A 57 -21.61 6.50 -6.03
C LYS A 57 -21.13 7.84 -6.60
N LYS A 58 -20.40 8.63 -5.81
CA LYS A 58 -19.82 9.90 -6.26
C LYS A 58 -18.58 9.64 -7.13
N ARG A 59 -17.72 8.73 -6.70
CA ARG A 59 -16.53 8.35 -7.45
C ARG A 59 -16.85 7.81 -8.83
N ASP A 60 -17.86 6.95 -8.95
CA ASP A 60 -18.26 6.33 -10.22
C ASP A 60 -18.71 7.38 -11.26
N VAL A 61 -19.29 8.52 -10.83
CA VAL A 61 -19.59 9.64 -11.74
C VAL A 61 -18.31 10.26 -12.28
N TYR A 62 -17.34 10.51 -11.41
CA TYR A 62 -16.07 11.14 -11.77
C TYR A 62 -15.21 10.21 -12.66
N THR A 63 -15.06 8.94 -12.26
CA THR A 63 -14.25 7.96 -13.02
C THR A 63 -14.84 7.68 -14.40
N ARG A 64 -16.16 7.73 -14.53
CA ARG A 64 -16.83 7.52 -15.83
C ARG A 64 -16.35 8.50 -16.90
N GLU A 65 -16.27 9.78 -16.59
CA GLU A 65 -15.84 10.81 -17.54
C GLU A 65 -14.35 10.69 -17.86
N ALA A 66 -13.52 10.48 -16.81
CA ALA A 66 -12.10 10.31 -16.97
C ALA A 66 -11.75 9.08 -17.81
N LEU A 67 -12.40 7.95 -17.54
CA LEU A 67 -12.19 6.71 -18.24
C LEU A 67 -12.63 6.82 -19.73
N ARG A 68 -13.75 7.48 -19.98
CA ARG A 68 -14.18 7.73 -21.36
C ARG A 68 -13.11 8.51 -22.13
N SER A 69 -12.61 9.59 -21.54
CA SER A 69 -11.57 10.41 -22.15
C SER A 69 -10.27 9.63 -22.41
N PHE A 70 -9.85 8.80 -21.42
CA PHE A 70 -8.69 7.95 -21.57
C PHE A 70 -8.86 6.93 -22.70
N LEU A 71 -9.97 6.18 -22.71
CA LEU A 71 -10.23 5.15 -23.71
C LEU A 71 -10.37 5.73 -25.12
N ASP A 72 -11.10 6.84 -25.31
CA ASP A 72 -11.25 7.50 -26.61
C ASP A 72 -9.88 7.92 -27.19
N ARG A 73 -8.95 8.40 -26.33
CA ARG A 73 -7.58 8.72 -26.75
C ARG A 73 -6.76 7.47 -27.05
N ALA A 74 -6.76 6.49 -26.14
CA ALA A 74 -5.93 5.31 -26.23
C ALA A 74 -6.33 4.37 -27.39
N THR A 75 -7.60 4.39 -27.79
CA THR A 75 -8.12 3.58 -28.90
C THR A 75 -8.35 4.38 -30.17
N SER A 76 -7.85 5.63 -30.26
CA SER A 76 -8.07 6.52 -31.41
C SER A 76 -7.58 5.95 -32.74
N ASN A 77 -6.60 5.06 -32.72
CA ASN A 77 -6.04 4.39 -33.89
C ASN A 77 -6.60 2.96 -34.13
N PHE A 78 -7.59 2.54 -33.32
CA PHE A 78 -8.19 1.22 -33.49
C PHE A 78 -9.10 1.20 -34.75
N SER A 79 -9.13 0.08 -35.44
CA SER A 79 -9.97 -0.15 -36.59
C SER A 79 -11.47 -0.19 -36.21
N ASP A 80 -11.79 -0.62 -35.00
CA ASP A 80 -13.13 -0.65 -34.42
C ASP A 80 -13.12 -0.15 -32.96
N SER A 81 -13.83 0.94 -32.70
CA SER A 81 -14.03 1.54 -31.37
C SER A 81 -15.43 1.26 -30.79
N SER A 82 -16.20 0.36 -31.38
CA SER A 82 -17.59 0.06 -30.98
C SER A 82 -17.66 -0.46 -29.53
N LEU A 83 -16.65 -1.20 -29.07
CA LEU A 83 -16.55 -1.70 -27.71
C LEU A 83 -16.57 -0.55 -26.68
N VAL A 84 -15.81 0.52 -26.89
CA VAL A 84 -15.82 1.69 -26.00
C VAL A 84 -17.24 2.27 -25.90
N SER A 85 -17.93 2.44 -27.01
CA SER A 85 -19.30 2.95 -27.02
C SER A 85 -20.28 2.02 -26.29
N GLN A 86 -20.10 0.70 -26.43
CA GLN A 86 -20.93 -0.31 -25.76
C GLN A 86 -20.75 -0.26 -24.24
N LEU A 87 -19.50 -0.16 -23.73
CA LEU A 87 -19.20 -0.08 -22.29
C LEU A 87 -19.88 1.12 -21.61
N PHE A 88 -20.03 2.23 -22.31
CA PHE A 88 -20.66 3.43 -21.75
C PHE A 88 -22.16 3.51 -21.98
N SER A 89 -22.79 2.47 -22.56
CA SER A 89 -24.24 2.42 -22.74
C SER A 89 -24.99 2.21 -21.42
N ASN A 90 -24.39 1.47 -20.46
CA ASN A 90 -24.91 1.25 -19.12
C ASN A 90 -23.85 1.58 -18.06
N ALA A 91 -24.29 2.07 -16.91
CA ALA A 91 -23.39 2.40 -15.81
C ALA A 91 -22.69 1.15 -15.22
N SER A 92 -23.38 0.00 -15.19
CA SER A 92 -22.84 -1.28 -14.69
C SER A 92 -21.74 -1.88 -15.55
N ASP A 93 -21.62 -1.44 -16.81
CA ASP A 93 -20.69 -2.01 -17.77
C ASP A 93 -19.35 -1.27 -17.80
N ILE A 94 -19.22 -0.21 -16.98
CA ILE A 94 -17.99 0.58 -16.88
C ILE A 94 -16.96 -0.18 -16.04
N PRO A 95 -15.74 -0.40 -16.57
CA PRO A 95 -14.68 -1.06 -15.81
C PRO A 95 -14.29 -0.29 -14.55
N ARG A 96 -14.08 -1.02 -13.45
CA ARG A 96 -13.52 -0.49 -12.21
C ARG A 96 -12.04 -0.81 -12.10
N ILE A 97 -11.24 0.22 -11.89
CA ILE A 97 -9.78 0.16 -11.91
C ILE A 97 -9.24 0.34 -10.49
N ALA A 98 -8.23 -0.46 -10.14
CA ALA A 98 -7.42 -0.27 -8.95
C ALA A 98 -5.94 -0.16 -9.30
N VAL A 99 -5.19 0.56 -8.45
CA VAL A 99 -3.72 0.65 -8.51
C VAL A 99 -3.15 0.24 -7.17
N ALA A 100 -2.11 -0.60 -7.19
CA ALA A 100 -1.41 -1.10 -6.02
C ALA A 100 0.05 -0.66 -6.07
N CYS A 101 0.52 0.10 -5.06
CA CYS A 101 1.88 0.63 -4.94
C CYS A 101 2.68 -0.19 -3.93
N SER A 102 3.73 -0.87 -4.39
CA SER A 102 4.56 -1.76 -3.57
C SER A 102 5.41 -1.02 -2.55
N GLY A 103 5.88 -1.76 -1.53
CA GLY A 103 6.85 -1.31 -0.54
C GLY A 103 8.28 -1.20 -1.05
N GLY A 104 9.17 -0.74 -0.16
CA GLY A 104 10.60 -0.58 -0.40
C GLY A 104 11.16 0.82 -0.06
N GLY A 105 10.67 1.44 1.00
CA GLY A 105 11.14 2.73 1.52
C GLY A 105 11.04 3.87 0.51
N TYR A 106 11.94 4.83 0.60
CA TYR A 106 11.95 5.96 -0.34
C TYR A 106 12.19 5.55 -1.79
N ARG A 107 12.85 4.42 -2.05
CA ARG A 107 12.95 3.87 -3.42
C ARG A 107 11.56 3.69 -4.02
N ALA A 108 10.71 2.93 -3.35
CA ALA A 108 9.36 2.63 -3.83
C ALA A 108 8.47 3.88 -3.88
N MET A 109 8.60 4.78 -2.90
CA MET A 109 7.90 6.07 -2.93
C MET A 109 8.25 6.88 -4.18
N LEU A 110 9.54 7.06 -4.49
CA LEU A 110 9.99 7.92 -5.59
C LEU A 110 9.76 7.27 -6.97
N SER A 111 10.13 5.98 -7.13
CA SER A 111 9.88 5.27 -8.40
C SER A 111 8.38 5.09 -8.64
N GLY A 112 7.62 4.73 -7.60
CA GLY A 112 6.17 4.64 -7.66
C GLY A 112 5.51 6.00 -7.97
N ALA A 113 6.06 7.10 -7.45
CA ALA A 113 5.61 8.45 -7.80
C ALA A 113 5.74 8.71 -9.31
N GLY A 114 6.86 8.31 -9.91
CA GLY A 114 7.03 8.39 -11.36
C GLY A 114 6.01 7.56 -12.13
N MET A 115 5.73 6.33 -11.66
CA MET A 115 4.71 5.47 -12.28
C MET A 115 3.31 6.07 -12.17
N LEU A 116 2.93 6.63 -11.01
CA LEU A 116 1.64 7.34 -10.86
C LEU A 116 1.59 8.62 -11.70
N ALA A 117 2.70 9.38 -11.78
CA ALA A 117 2.79 10.57 -12.62
C ALA A 117 2.54 10.24 -14.10
N ALA A 118 3.00 9.08 -14.56
CA ALA A 118 2.71 8.60 -15.92
C ALA A 118 1.22 8.34 -16.18
N MET A 119 0.43 8.02 -15.14
CA MET A 119 -1.00 7.76 -15.20
C MET A 119 -1.85 9.02 -14.95
N ASP A 120 -1.24 10.08 -14.42
CA ASP A 120 -1.92 11.31 -14.00
C ASP A 120 -1.96 12.35 -15.13
N ASN A 121 -3.15 12.75 -15.56
CA ASN A 121 -3.33 13.76 -16.61
C ASN A 121 -2.90 15.17 -16.19
N ARG A 122 -2.59 15.40 -14.90
CA ARG A 122 -2.03 16.65 -14.39
C ARG A 122 -0.49 16.72 -14.57
N THR A 123 0.13 15.60 -14.95
CA THR A 123 1.58 15.55 -15.21
C THR A 123 1.87 15.97 -16.64
N ASP A 124 2.84 16.86 -16.79
CA ASP A 124 3.30 17.34 -18.10
C ASP A 124 3.77 16.17 -18.98
N GLY A 125 3.23 16.07 -20.19
CA GLY A 125 3.56 15.02 -21.15
C GLY A 125 2.90 13.65 -20.91
N ALA A 126 2.15 13.45 -19.80
CA ALA A 126 1.53 12.14 -19.51
C ALA A 126 0.43 11.76 -20.52
N ASN A 127 -0.24 12.73 -21.12
CA ASN A 127 -1.25 12.47 -22.15
C ASN A 127 -0.65 12.05 -23.50
N GLU A 128 0.51 12.60 -23.86
CA GLU A 128 1.19 12.38 -25.13
C GLU A 128 2.16 11.20 -25.09
N HIS A 129 2.83 11.02 -23.97
CA HIS A 129 3.96 10.10 -23.80
C HIS A 129 3.75 9.06 -22.70
N GLY A 130 2.56 9.02 -22.10
CA GLY A 130 2.23 8.15 -20.99
C GLY A 130 0.80 7.64 -21.02
N LEU A 131 0.26 7.38 -19.82
CA LEU A 131 -1.05 6.82 -19.56
C LEU A 131 -2.00 7.85 -18.92
N GLY A 132 -1.78 9.16 -19.15
CA GLY A 132 -2.51 10.24 -18.50
C GLY A 132 -4.03 10.05 -18.53
N GLY A 133 -4.68 10.27 -17.38
CA GLY A 133 -6.11 10.04 -17.18
C GLY A 133 -6.46 8.67 -16.60
N LEU A 134 -5.53 7.70 -16.62
CA LEU A 134 -5.76 6.40 -16.00
C LEU A 134 -5.88 6.54 -14.47
N LEU A 135 -5.07 7.41 -13.83
CA LEU A 135 -5.16 7.68 -12.39
C LEU A 135 -6.50 8.36 -12.03
N GLN A 136 -7.00 9.27 -12.86
CA GLN A 136 -8.33 9.88 -12.68
C GLN A 136 -9.45 8.84 -12.80
N SER A 137 -9.24 7.81 -13.60
CA SER A 137 -10.20 6.70 -13.82
C SER A 137 -10.13 5.63 -12.73
N THR A 138 -9.14 5.70 -11.83
CA THR A 138 -8.90 4.71 -10.78
C THR A 138 -9.89 4.87 -9.63
N THR A 139 -10.52 3.78 -9.19
CA THR A 139 -11.43 3.77 -8.04
C THR A 139 -10.66 3.59 -6.74
N TYR A 140 -9.76 2.60 -6.66
CA TYR A 140 -9.00 2.27 -5.46
C TYR A 140 -7.50 2.46 -5.68
N LEU A 141 -6.83 3.06 -4.70
CA LEU A 141 -5.38 3.26 -4.71
C LEU A 141 -4.81 2.72 -3.40
N ALA A 142 -4.17 1.56 -3.47
CA ALA A 142 -3.58 0.90 -2.31
C ALA A 142 -2.07 1.11 -2.24
N GLY A 143 -1.54 1.18 -1.02
CA GLY A 143 -0.10 1.25 -0.76
C GLY A 143 0.27 0.50 0.51
N LEU A 144 1.49 -0.03 0.57
CA LEU A 144 2.12 -0.52 1.78
C LEU A 144 3.54 0.03 1.90
N SER A 145 4.06 0.17 3.11
CA SER A 145 5.43 0.66 3.36
C SER A 145 5.73 1.95 2.57
N GLY A 146 6.79 1.98 1.79
CA GLY A 146 7.14 3.10 0.91
C GLY A 146 6.06 3.46 -0.12
N GLY A 147 5.28 2.49 -0.60
CA GLY A 147 4.09 2.74 -1.43
C GLY A 147 2.97 3.45 -0.69
N ASN A 148 2.80 3.16 0.61
CA ASN A 148 1.85 3.90 1.45
C ASN A 148 2.36 5.31 1.78
N TRP A 149 3.69 5.54 1.87
CA TRP A 149 4.24 6.90 1.98
C TRP A 149 3.84 7.74 0.76
N LEU A 150 3.87 7.15 -0.43
CA LEU A 150 3.39 7.78 -1.65
C LEU A 150 1.89 8.07 -1.58
N VAL A 151 1.06 7.03 -1.39
CA VAL A 151 -0.41 7.14 -1.40
C VAL A 151 -0.89 8.09 -0.30
N GLY A 152 -0.40 7.92 0.92
CA GLY A 152 -0.77 8.76 2.06
C GLY A 152 -0.35 10.21 1.87
N THR A 153 0.85 10.48 1.32
CA THR A 153 1.27 11.87 1.04
C THR A 153 0.34 12.54 0.05
N LEU A 154 0.03 11.90 -1.08
CA LEU A 154 -0.84 12.50 -2.09
C LEU A 154 -2.25 12.72 -1.56
N ALA A 155 -2.82 11.72 -0.90
CA ALA A 155 -4.19 11.75 -0.41
C ALA A 155 -4.40 12.78 0.71
N TRP A 156 -3.53 12.79 1.73
CA TRP A 156 -3.66 13.67 2.90
C TRP A 156 -3.10 15.10 2.70
N ASN A 157 -2.47 15.40 1.55
CA ASN A 157 -2.17 16.77 1.10
C ASN A 157 -3.18 17.24 0.04
N ASN A 158 -4.48 17.06 0.29
CA ASN A 158 -5.56 17.51 -0.57
C ASN A 158 -5.46 17.00 -2.01
N TRP A 159 -5.05 15.74 -2.18
CA TRP A 159 -4.85 15.09 -3.47
C TRP A 159 -3.88 15.87 -4.39
N THR A 160 -2.75 16.31 -3.81
CA THR A 160 -1.69 16.97 -4.59
C THR A 160 -1.16 16.01 -5.66
N SER A 161 -0.70 16.56 -6.78
CA SER A 161 -0.07 15.76 -7.83
C SER A 161 1.44 15.59 -7.58
N VAL A 162 2.02 14.53 -8.14
CA VAL A 162 3.49 14.39 -8.15
C VAL A 162 4.14 15.55 -8.90
N GLN A 163 3.50 16.05 -9.97
CA GLN A 163 3.96 17.22 -10.71
C GLN A 163 4.05 18.47 -9.84
N ASP A 164 3.04 18.71 -8.99
CA ASP A 164 3.06 19.85 -8.05
C ASP A 164 4.16 19.71 -7.01
N ILE A 165 4.38 18.49 -6.47
CA ILE A 165 5.48 18.22 -5.54
C ILE A 165 6.83 18.51 -6.20
N VAL A 166 7.03 18.05 -7.44
CA VAL A 166 8.26 18.30 -8.20
C VAL A 166 8.46 19.77 -8.50
N ASN A 167 7.42 20.50 -8.88
CA ASN A 167 7.49 21.94 -9.18
C ASN A 167 7.86 22.77 -7.94
N ASN A 168 7.48 22.31 -6.74
CA ASN A 168 7.69 23.02 -5.47
C ASN A 168 8.88 22.45 -4.66
N MET A 169 9.74 21.60 -5.24
CA MET A 169 10.85 20.92 -4.53
C MET A 169 11.85 21.86 -3.83
N THR A 170 11.94 23.09 -4.26
CA THR A 170 12.93 24.08 -3.75
C THR A 170 12.30 25.05 -2.74
N GLU A 171 11.01 24.90 -2.41
CA GLU A 171 10.35 25.74 -1.42
C GLU A 171 10.71 25.27 0.01
N ASP A 172 10.67 26.19 0.96
CA ASP A 172 11.08 25.94 2.36
C ASP A 172 10.28 24.81 3.04
N ASP A 173 8.99 24.63 2.66
CA ASP A 173 8.09 23.60 3.20
C ASP A 173 7.79 22.53 2.13
N SER A 174 8.78 22.18 1.31
CA SER A 174 8.59 21.22 0.21
C SER A 174 8.25 19.83 0.75
N ILE A 175 7.22 19.23 0.15
CA ILE A 175 6.86 17.83 0.39
C ILE A 175 8.00 16.95 -0.16
N TRP A 176 8.37 15.92 0.62
CA TRP A 176 9.48 15.00 0.33
C TRP A 176 10.86 15.68 0.34
N ASP A 177 11.08 16.73 1.15
CA ASP A 177 12.46 17.14 1.44
C ASP A 177 13.17 16.05 2.26
N ILE A 178 13.84 15.17 1.54
CA ILE A 178 14.62 14.04 2.05
C ILE A 178 16.10 14.16 1.67
N SER A 179 16.56 15.38 1.46
CA SER A 179 17.97 15.69 1.20
C SER A 179 18.88 15.33 2.40
N ASN A 180 18.31 15.38 3.61
CA ASN A 180 18.93 14.91 4.84
C ASN A 180 18.24 13.63 5.33
N SER A 181 18.99 12.79 6.04
CA SER A 181 18.42 11.58 6.66
C SER A 181 17.32 11.93 7.66
N ILE A 182 16.26 11.13 7.72
CA ILE A 182 15.19 11.26 8.71
C ILE A 182 15.70 11.28 10.16
N ILE A 183 16.84 10.63 10.44
CA ILE A 183 17.47 10.59 11.77
C ILE A 183 18.22 11.88 12.05
N ASN A 184 18.80 12.53 11.04
CA ASN A 184 19.50 13.81 11.13
C ASN A 184 18.88 14.86 10.20
N PRO A 185 17.63 15.25 10.41
CA PRO A 185 16.88 16.10 9.47
C PRO A 185 17.43 17.51 9.32
N GLY A 186 18.22 17.99 10.26
CA GLY A 186 18.91 19.28 10.17
C GLY A 186 20.25 19.22 9.43
N GLY A 187 20.75 18.02 9.09
CA GLY A 187 22.07 17.85 8.48
C GLY A 187 23.15 18.53 9.33
N PHE A 188 23.79 19.56 8.78
CA PHE A 188 24.77 20.38 9.52
C PHE A 188 24.15 21.35 10.53
N MET A 189 22.83 21.58 10.47
CA MET A 189 22.09 22.44 11.39
C MET A 189 21.61 21.65 12.60
N ILE A 190 22.53 21.32 13.51
CA ILE A 190 22.31 20.48 14.69
C ILE A 190 21.09 20.94 15.51
N VAL A 191 20.85 22.25 15.64
CA VAL A 191 19.73 22.81 16.41
C VAL A 191 18.38 22.39 15.82
N THR A 192 18.27 22.28 14.51
CA THR A 192 17.05 21.84 13.83
C THR A 192 16.77 20.36 14.14
N THR A 193 17.81 19.51 14.10
CA THR A 193 17.68 18.09 14.48
C THR A 193 17.23 17.95 15.92
N ILE A 194 17.88 18.65 16.88
CA ILE A 194 17.49 18.58 18.29
C ILE A 194 16.02 18.98 18.47
N LYS A 195 15.63 20.13 17.93
CA LYS A 195 14.23 20.61 18.08
C LYS A 195 13.20 19.64 17.50
N ARG A 196 13.52 18.99 16.35
CA ARG A 196 12.60 18.02 15.76
C ARG A 196 12.42 16.82 16.67
N TRP A 197 13.51 16.28 17.20
CA TRP A 197 13.46 15.15 18.12
C TRP A 197 12.80 15.49 19.47
N ASP A 198 13.04 16.68 20.03
CA ASP A 198 12.33 17.16 21.21
C ASP A 198 10.81 17.19 20.97
N HIS A 199 10.37 17.69 19.81
CA HIS A 199 8.94 17.71 19.46
C HIS A 199 8.33 16.31 19.27
N ILE A 200 9.11 15.36 18.75
CA ILE A 200 8.68 13.96 18.63
C ILE A 200 8.54 13.35 20.03
N SER A 201 9.53 13.56 20.88
CA SER A 201 9.51 13.16 22.29
C SER A 201 8.26 13.65 23.01
N ASP A 202 8.10 14.97 23.06
CA ASP A 202 6.94 15.61 23.70
C ASP A 202 5.60 14.98 23.24
N ALA A 203 5.51 14.66 21.95
CA ALA A 203 4.28 14.10 21.36
C ALA A 203 4.03 12.66 21.84
N VAL A 204 5.08 11.82 21.83
CA VAL A 204 4.97 10.39 22.21
C VAL A 204 4.79 10.28 23.74
N GLU A 205 5.55 11.03 24.55
CA GLU A 205 5.38 11.10 25.99
C GLU A 205 3.96 11.56 26.38
N GLY A 206 3.40 12.56 25.68
CA GLY A 206 2.03 13.02 25.92
C GLY A 206 0.97 11.94 25.67
N LYS A 207 1.18 11.02 24.70
CA LYS A 207 0.32 9.85 24.46
C LYS A 207 0.47 8.84 25.61
N GLN A 208 1.69 8.59 26.05
CA GLN A 208 2.00 7.68 27.16
C GLN A 208 1.44 8.19 28.50
N ASP A 209 1.62 9.48 28.81
CA ASP A 209 1.10 10.14 30.02
C ASP A 209 -0.44 10.09 30.09
N ALA A 210 -1.12 10.05 28.94
CA ALA A 210 -2.56 9.86 28.86
C ALA A 210 -3.00 8.39 29.08
N GLY A 211 -2.07 7.47 29.28
CA GLY A 211 -2.30 6.07 29.59
C GLY A 211 -2.43 5.17 28.36
N PHE A 212 -1.98 5.61 27.18
CA PHE A 212 -1.93 4.78 25.99
C PHE A 212 -0.54 4.15 25.81
N ASN A 213 -0.52 2.92 25.30
CA ASN A 213 0.74 2.28 24.94
C ASN A 213 1.39 3.04 23.77
N VAL A 214 2.70 3.08 23.79
CA VAL A 214 3.56 3.65 22.76
C VAL A 214 4.59 2.62 22.32
N SER A 215 5.09 2.76 21.10
CA SER A 215 6.10 1.87 20.53
C SER A 215 7.07 2.64 19.64
N LEU A 216 8.08 1.96 19.11
CA LEU A 216 8.98 2.55 18.12
C LEU A 216 8.24 3.08 16.90
N THR A 217 7.07 2.52 16.57
CA THR A 217 6.22 3.01 15.45
C THR A 217 5.67 4.40 15.70
N ASP A 218 5.38 4.78 16.95
CA ASP A 218 4.98 6.16 17.28
C ASP A 218 6.10 7.15 16.93
N ILE A 219 7.33 6.84 17.31
CA ILE A 219 8.52 7.65 17.03
C ILE A 219 8.77 7.71 15.52
N TRP A 220 8.75 6.55 14.85
CA TRP A 220 8.97 6.42 13.42
C TRP A 220 7.94 7.19 12.62
N GLY A 221 6.65 6.99 12.89
CA GLY A 221 5.54 7.67 12.22
C GLY A 221 5.58 9.18 12.41
N ARG A 222 5.95 9.66 13.61
CA ARG A 222 6.15 11.10 13.86
C ARG A 222 7.35 11.65 13.08
N ALA A 223 8.45 10.91 12.98
CA ALA A 223 9.63 11.33 12.22
C ALA A 223 9.29 11.42 10.71
N LEU A 224 8.61 10.41 10.14
CA LEU A 224 8.14 10.38 8.75
C LEU A 224 7.23 11.56 8.42
N SER A 225 6.29 11.88 9.31
CA SER A 225 5.25 12.87 9.03
C SER A 225 5.80 14.28 8.77
N TYR A 226 6.99 14.62 9.24
CA TYR A 226 7.65 15.88 8.92
C TYR A 226 8.06 16.00 7.44
N ASN A 227 8.33 14.88 6.78
CA ASN A 227 8.69 14.87 5.35
C ASN A 227 7.44 14.82 4.46
N PHE A 228 6.31 14.36 5.00
CA PHE A 228 5.07 14.18 4.25
C PHE A 228 4.08 15.32 4.46
N PHE A 229 4.11 15.98 5.62
CA PHE A 229 3.20 17.08 5.99
C PHE A 229 3.98 18.29 6.52
N PRO A 230 4.99 18.79 5.78
CA PRO A 230 5.88 19.85 6.29
C PRO A 230 5.16 21.17 6.55
N SER A 231 4.09 21.48 5.81
CA SER A 231 3.27 22.68 6.00
C SER A 231 2.38 22.65 7.23
N LEU A 232 2.15 21.48 7.83
CA LEU A 232 1.33 21.35 9.03
C LEU A 232 2.16 21.54 10.29
N TYR A 233 1.52 22.11 11.33
CA TYR A 233 2.17 22.33 12.62
C TYR A 233 2.82 21.04 13.16
N ARG A 234 4.13 21.10 13.42
CA ARG A 234 4.95 19.96 13.85
C ARG A 234 4.75 18.70 13.00
N GLY A 235 4.64 18.84 11.67
CA GLY A 235 4.43 17.72 10.76
C GLY A 235 3.08 17.01 10.97
N GLY A 236 2.00 17.76 11.25
CA GLY A 236 0.67 17.20 11.43
C GLY A 236 0.49 16.43 12.75
N VAL A 237 1.01 16.98 13.86
CA VAL A 237 0.96 16.33 15.18
C VAL A 237 -0.47 15.95 15.64
N ALA A 238 -1.49 16.71 15.22
CA ALA A 238 -2.90 16.45 15.51
C ALA A 238 -3.67 15.92 14.29
N TYR A 239 -3.01 15.67 13.16
CA TYR A 239 -3.66 15.29 11.92
C TYR A 239 -3.98 13.81 11.91
N THR A 240 -5.27 13.46 11.75
CA THR A 240 -5.75 12.08 11.84
C THR A 240 -6.06 11.48 10.48
N TRP A 241 -5.98 10.16 10.38
CA TRP A 241 -6.34 9.40 9.19
C TRP A 241 -7.80 9.62 8.81
N SER A 242 -8.70 9.59 9.78
CA SER A 242 -10.13 9.84 9.60
C SER A 242 -10.46 11.27 9.17
N THR A 243 -9.55 12.24 9.31
CA THR A 243 -9.76 13.63 8.84
C THR A 243 -10.02 13.69 7.33
N LEU A 244 -9.52 12.73 6.54
CA LEU A 244 -9.76 12.70 5.10
C LEU A 244 -11.26 12.67 4.74
N ARG A 245 -12.10 12.11 5.62
CA ARG A 245 -13.57 12.12 5.45
C ARG A 245 -14.17 13.53 5.28
N ASP A 246 -13.49 14.53 5.86
CA ASP A 246 -13.95 15.92 5.92
C ASP A 246 -13.32 16.79 4.82
N VAL A 247 -12.38 16.23 4.04
CA VAL A 247 -11.69 16.94 2.96
C VAL A 247 -12.57 16.96 1.70
N GLU A 248 -12.79 18.13 1.12
CA GLU A 248 -13.73 18.34 0.01
C GLU A 248 -13.44 17.47 -1.21
N VAL A 249 -12.17 17.35 -1.62
CA VAL A 249 -11.75 16.53 -2.76
C VAL A 249 -12.11 15.05 -2.55
N PHE A 250 -12.03 14.56 -1.32
CA PHE A 250 -12.45 13.20 -0.97
C PHE A 250 -13.97 13.09 -0.93
N GLN A 251 -14.65 14.02 -0.25
CA GLN A 251 -16.13 14.03 -0.15
C GLN A 251 -16.83 14.07 -1.49
N ASN A 252 -16.22 14.74 -2.48
CA ASN A 252 -16.76 14.84 -3.84
C ASN A 252 -16.42 13.62 -4.72
N GLY A 253 -15.56 12.72 -4.26
CA GLY A 253 -15.09 11.57 -5.06
C GLY A 253 -14.09 11.95 -6.16
N GLU A 254 -13.40 13.09 -6.03
CA GLU A 254 -12.45 13.61 -7.04
C GLU A 254 -11.09 12.92 -7.01
N MET A 255 -10.83 12.10 -5.99
CA MET A 255 -9.61 11.29 -5.83
C MET A 255 -9.94 9.80 -5.71
N PRO A 256 -8.99 8.87 -5.96
CA PRO A 256 -9.19 7.45 -5.66
C PRO A 256 -9.40 7.21 -4.16
N PHE A 257 -10.06 6.10 -3.81
CA PHE A 257 -10.21 5.64 -2.43
C PHE A 257 -8.87 5.09 -1.93
N PRO A 258 -8.22 5.73 -0.95
CA PRO A 258 -6.90 5.30 -0.50
C PRO A 258 -7.02 4.15 0.50
N ILE A 259 -6.14 3.15 0.34
CA ILE A 259 -6.03 2.00 1.24
C ILE A 259 -4.57 1.83 1.64
N SER A 260 -4.31 1.79 2.95
CA SER A 260 -3.00 1.43 3.53
C SER A 260 -3.05 -0.01 4.02
N VAL A 261 -1.99 -0.78 3.82
CA VAL A 261 -1.92 -2.20 4.22
C VAL A 261 -0.83 -2.41 5.26
N ALA A 262 -1.11 -3.27 6.24
CA ALA A 262 -0.20 -3.74 7.27
C ALA A 262 -0.47 -5.20 7.59
N ASP A 263 0.52 -5.92 8.14
CA ASP A 263 0.37 -7.31 8.55
C ASP A 263 0.16 -7.44 10.05
N GLY A 264 -0.68 -8.39 10.44
CA GLY A 264 -0.91 -8.73 11.83
C GLY A 264 0.14 -9.71 12.34
N ARG A 265 0.80 -9.36 13.45
CA ARG A 265 1.64 -10.29 14.22
C ARG A 265 0.81 -10.94 15.31
N TYR A 266 0.79 -12.27 15.36
CA TYR A 266 0.09 -12.98 16.42
C TYR A 266 0.74 -12.69 17.79
N PRO A 267 -0.07 -12.39 18.84
CA PRO A 267 0.45 -12.10 20.16
C PRO A 267 1.39 -13.20 20.70
N GLY A 268 2.55 -12.80 21.22
CA GLY A 268 3.57 -13.72 21.73
C GLY A 268 4.40 -14.43 20.67
N THR A 269 4.35 -13.99 19.42
CA THR A 269 5.19 -14.51 18.33
C THR A 269 5.96 -13.38 17.64
N GLN A 270 7.07 -13.73 17.01
CA GLN A 270 7.84 -12.82 16.13
C GLN A 270 7.84 -13.29 14.68
N ILE A 271 6.99 -14.27 14.36
CA ILE A 271 6.93 -14.88 13.03
C ILE A 271 5.81 -14.19 12.24
N ILE A 272 6.15 -13.75 11.05
CA ILE A 272 5.23 -13.23 10.03
C ILE A 272 5.49 -14.02 8.75
N ASP A 273 4.47 -14.61 8.19
CA ASP A 273 4.53 -15.40 6.97
C ASP A 273 3.22 -15.22 6.16
N LEU A 274 3.06 -15.95 5.07
CA LEU A 274 1.85 -15.92 4.22
C LEU A 274 0.54 -16.22 4.97
N ASN A 275 0.59 -16.70 6.21
CA ASN A 275 -0.59 -16.86 7.07
C ASN A 275 -0.81 -15.69 8.02
N ALA A 276 -0.02 -14.62 7.93
CA ALA A 276 -0.31 -13.39 8.65
C ALA A 276 -1.67 -12.84 8.25
N THR A 277 -2.39 -12.25 9.20
CA THR A 277 -3.65 -11.56 8.91
C THR A 277 -3.35 -10.22 8.25
N VAL A 278 -3.82 -10.00 7.03
CA VAL A 278 -3.61 -8.75 6.30
C VAL A 278 -4.66 -7.73 6.73
N PHE A 279 -4.21 -6.61 7.25
CA PHE A 279 -5.05 -5.48 7.64
C PHE A 279 -5.04 -4.38 6.60
N GLU A 280 -6.20 -3.77 6.38
CA GLU A 280 -6.31 -2.52 5.64
C GLU A 280 -6.78 -1.38 6.55
N PHE A 281 -6.30 -0.18 6.22
CA PHE A 281 -6.79 1.09 6.75
C PHE A 281 -7.30 1.93 5.58
N ASN A 282 -8.53 2.32 5.65
CA ASN A 282 -9.12 3.26 4.72
C ASN A 282 -9.69 4.49 5.48
N PRO A 283 -10.18 5.54 4.83
CA PRO A 283 -10.65 6.73 5.55
C PRO A 283 -11.77 6.48 6.55
N PHE A 284 -12.52 5.41 6.39
CA PHE A 284 -13.66 5.07 7.25
C PHE A 284 -13.33 4.01 8.28
N GLU A 285 -12.57 2.99 7.91
CA GLU A 285 -12.43 1.77 8.68
C GLU A 285 -11.01 1.22 8.66
N MET A 286 -10.73 0.42 9.68
CA MET A 286 -9.59 -0.48 9.76
C MET A 286 -10.11 -1.89 9.97
N GLY A 287 -9.52 -2.88 9.32
CA GLY A 287 -9.92 -4.28 9.55
C GLY A 287 -9.26 -5.26 8.61
N SER A 288 -9.83 -6.46 8.53
CA SER A 288 -9.35 -7.53 7.68
C SER A 288 -10.48 -8.35 7.07
N TRP A 289 -10.26 -8.73 5.83
CA TRP A 289 -11.10 -9.69 5.10
C TRP A 289 -10.79 -11.14 5.49
N ASP A 290 -9.62 -11.37 6.10
CA ASP A 290 -9.15 -12.70 6.43
C ASP A 290 -10.03 -13.40 7.46
N PRO A 291 -10.23 -14.73 7.34
CA PRO A 291 -11.14 -15.49 8.20
C PRO A 291 -10.74 -15.48 9.68
N THR A 292 -9.49 -15.19 10.01
CA THR A 292 -8.99 -15.04 11.39
C THR A 292 -9.46 -13.78 12.10
N LEU A 293 -10.04 -12.82 11.37
CA LEU A 293 -10.66 -11.62 11.93
C LEU A 293 -12.03 -11.37 11.33
N ASN A 294 -12.15 -11.29 10.00
CA ASN A 294 -13.38 -11.12 9.24
C ASN A 294 -14.24 -9.94 9.75
N ALA A 295 -13.57 -8.83 10.08
CA ALA A 295 -14.20 -7.67 10.71
C ALA A 295 -13.50 -6.36 10.37
N PHE A 296 -14.29 -5.28 10.40
CA PHE A 296 -13.84 -3.88 10.29
C PHE A 296 -14.36 -3.06 11.45
N THR A 297 -13.57 -2.06 11.89
CA THR A 297 -13.93 -1.09 12.93
C THR A 297 -13.75 0.34 12.43
N ASP A 298 -14.52 1.31 12.98
CA ASP A 298 -14.36 2.72 12.63
C ASP A 298 -12.97 3.22 13.05
N VAL A 299 -12.15 3.63 12.06
CA VAL A 299 -10.77 4.08 12.27
C VAL A 299 -10.66 5.27 13.22
N LYS A 300 -11.69 6.13 13.27
CA LYS A 300 -11.74 7.31 14.14
C LYS A 300 -11.67 6.94 15.63
N TYR A 301 -12.17 5.76 16.00
CA TYR A 301 -12.36 5.38 17.40
C TYR A 301 -11.43 4.24 17.87
N LEU A 302 -10.30 4.02 17.19
CA LEU A 302 -9.34 2.93 17.46
C LEU A 302 -8.83 2.87 18.92
N GLY A 303 -8.76 4.00 19.62
CA GLY A 303 -8.35 4.05 21.02
C GLY A 303 -9.44 3.68 22.04
N THR A 304 -10.66 3.34 21.56
CA THR A 304 -11.79 3.03 22.45
C THR A 304 -11.67 1.60 22.96
N LYS A 305 -11.79 1.42 24.30
CA LYS A 305 -11.89 0.08 24.87
C LYS A 305 -13.26 -0.52 24.59
N VAL A 306 -13.26 -1.65 23.90
CA VAL A 306 -14.48 -2.33 23.43
C VAL A 306 -14.53 -3.79 23.89
N SER A 307 -15.73 -4.37 23.87
CA SER A 307 -15.97 -5.82 23.88
C SER A 307 -16.97 -6.13 22.79
N ASN A 308 -16.60 -6.95 21.82
CA ASN A 308 -17.41 -7.27 20.63
C ASN A 308 -18.00 -6.01 19.93
N GLY A 309 -17.17 -4.95 19.80
CA GLY A 309 -17.51 -3.69 19.15
C GLY A 309 -18.29 -2.68 20.00
N GLU A 310 -18.82 -3.05 21.15
CA GLU A 310 -19.50 -2.13 22.05
C GLU A 310 -18.49 -1.45 22.98
N PRO A 311 -18.49 -0.09 23.09
CA PRO A 311 -17.67 0.61 24.08
C PRO A 311 -17.98 0.13 25.51
N VAL A 312 -16.93 -0.24 26.25
CA VAL A 312 -17.07 -0.67 27.66
C VAL A 312 -17.74 0.42 28.52
N ASN A 313 -17.44 1.68 28.23
CA ASN A 313 -18.11 2.83 28.83
C ASN A 313 -19.11 3.40 27.80
N LYS A 314 -20.38 3.06 27.93
CA LYS A 314 -21.43 3.52 27.03
C LYS A 314 -21.45 5.05 26.89
N GLY A 315 -21.58 5.52 25.66
CA GLY A 315 -21.59 6.95 25.36
C GLY A 315 -20.22 7.64 25.39
N GLN A 316 -19.12 6.88 25.62
CA GLN A 316 -17.75 7.39 25.65
C GLN A 316 -16.87 6.61 24.69
N CYS A 317 -16.31 7.32 23.73
CA CYS A 317 -15.32 6.82 22.79
C CYS A 317 -13.99 7.57 22.93
N VAL A 318 -12.94 7.10 22.29
CA VAL A 318 -11.65 7.77 22.19
C VAL A 318 -11.37 8.06 20.73
N ALA A 319 -11.02 9.32 20.42
CA ALA A 319 -10.61 9.74 19.08
C ALA A 319 -9.20 10.33 19.09
N GLY A 320 -8.59 10.41 17.90
CA GLY A 320 -7.23 10.93 17.73
C GLY A 320 -6.13 9.87 17.86
N TYR A 321 -6.48 8.60 18.06
CA TYR A 321 -5.51 7.49 18.04
C TYR A 321 -4.98 7.24 16.64
N ASP A 322 -5.78 7.50 15.64
CA ASP A 322 -5.51 7.33 14.22
C ASP A 322 -4.68 8.47 13.62
N ASN A 323 -3.63 8.95 14.31
CA ASN A 323 -2.72 9.95 13.75
C ASN A 323 -2.17 9.46 12.40
N THR A 324 -2.18 10.33 11.38
CA THR A 324 -1.78 9.97 10.01
C THR A 324 -0.35 9.45 9.94
N GLY A 325 0.59 10.07 10.68
CA GLY A 325 1.96 9.58 10.77
C GLY A 325 2.05 8.20 11.43
N PHE A 326 1.22 7.92 12.46
CA PHE A 326 1.19 6.61 13.11
C PHE A 326 0.68 5.51 12.17
N ILE A 327 -0.39 5.77 11.40
CA ILE A 327 -0.89 4.80 10.40
C ILE A 327 0.15 4.54 9.31
N MET A 328 0.81 5.60 8.79
CA MET A 328 1.89 5.45 7.82
C MET A 328 3.09 4.70 8.40
N GLY A 329 3.41 4.95 9.67
CA GLY A 329 4.44 4.24 10.43
C GLY A 329 4.10 2.76 10.64
N THR A 330 2.83 2.44 10.93
CA THR A 330 2.33 1.06 11.07
C THR A 330 2.60 0.25 9.81
N SER A 331 2.21 0.79 8.66
CA SER A 331 2.41 0.15 7.34
C SER A 331 3.89 0.02 6.94
N SER A 332 4.82 0.61 7.70
CA SER A 332 6.26 0.63 7.42
C SER A 332 7.12 0.37 8.66
N SER A 333 6.63 -0.43 9.60
CA SER A 333 7.31 -0.72 10.88
C SER A 333 8.61 -1.51 10.73
N LEU A 334 8.93 -2.05 9.55
CA LEU A 334 10.23 -2.65 9.24
C LEU A 334 11.41 -1.73 9.60
N PHE A 335 11.24 -0.43 9.43
CA PHE A 335 12.25 0.58 9.73
C PHE A 335 12.50 0.79 11.22
N ASN A 336 11.66 0.26 12.11
CA ASN A 336 11.88 0.34 13.55
C ASN A 336 13.17 -0.35 13.96
N GLN A 337 13.58 -1.42 13.29
CA GLN A 337 14.86 -2.07 13.49
C GLN A 337 16.05 -1.13 13.26
N PHE A 338 15.88 -0.13 12.40
CA PHE A 338 16.86 0.91 12.19
C PHE A 338 17.05 1.78 13.43
N LEU A 339 15.97 2.11 14.13
CA LEU A 339 16.02 2.86 15.40
C LEU A 339 16.69 2.02 16.50
N LEU A 340 16.40 0.74 16.60
CA LEU A 340 17.03 -0.16 17.58
C LEU A 340 18.55 -0.25 17.41
N GLN A 341 19.06 -0.08 16.19
CA GLN A 341 20.49 -0.19 15.89
C GLN A 341 21.24 1.14 15.89
N ILE A 342 20.61 2.24 16.30
CA ILE A 342 21.18 3.59 16.22
C ILE A 342 22.51 3.72 16.96
N ASN A 343 22.74 2.93 18.02
CA ASN A 343 23.98 2.92 18.79
C ASN A 343 25.17 2.37 17.98
N SER A 344 24.93 1.55 16.99
CA SER A 344 25.94 0.96 16.10
C SER A 344 26.32 1.85 14.93
N THR A 345 25.60 2.94 14.70
CA THR A 345 25.80 3.87 13.57
C THR A 345 26.90 4.89 13.85
N SER A 346 27.42 5.53 12.78
CA SER A 346 28.40 6.64 12.87
C SER A 346 27.79 8.00 13.24
N LEU A 347 26.52 8.02 13.68
CA LEU A 347 25.82 9.26 14.05
C LEU A 347 26.50 9.99 15.21
N PRO A 348 26.41 11.33 15.24
CA PRO A 348 26.89 12.12 16.38
C PRO A 348 26.32 11.64 17.71
N SER A 349 27.16 11.61 18.75
CA SER A 349 26.80 11.05 20.06
C SER A 349 25.57 11.71 20.70
N PHE A 350 25.32 12.99 20.43
CA PHE A 350 24.14 13.69 20.95
C PHE A 350 22.83 13.17 20.33
N ILE A 351 22.83 12.82 19.02
CA ILE A 351 21.67 12.21 18.36
C ILE A 351 21.43 10.82 18.92
N LYS A 352 22.53 10.04 19.10
CA LYS A 352 22.44 8.73 19.73
C LYS A 352 21.82 8.82 21.10
N ASN A 353 22.32 9.71 21.96
CA ASN A 353 21.81 9.88 23.34
C ASN A 353 20.33 10.32 23.36
N LEU A 354 19.91 11.16 22.40
CA LEU A 354 18.54 11.62 22.30
C LEU A 354 17.61 10.45 21.95
N VAL A 355 17.96 9.66 20.93
CA VAL A 355 17.15 8.50 20.51
C VAL A 355 17.27 7.34 21.52
N THR A 356 18.46 7.14 22.13
CA THR A 356 18.66 6.09 23.14
C THR A 356 17.82 6.36 24.40
N GLY A 357 17.62 7.62 24.76
CA GLY A 357 16.73 7.98 25.89
C GLY A 357 15.28 7.47 25.67
N PHE A 358 14.79 7.43 24.42
CA PHE A 358 13.51 6.82 24.11
C PHE A 358 13.56 5.29 24.12
N LEU A 359 14.67 4.71 23.62
CA LEU A 359 14.82 3.26 23.49
C LEU A 359 15.01 2.56 24.83
N ASP A 360 15.58 3.25 25.84
CA ASP A 360 15.79 2.70 27.18
C ASP A 360 14.46 2.42 27.91
N ASP A 361 13.39 3.19 27.59
CA ASP A 361 12.05 3.00 28.14
C ASP A 361 11.20 1.99 27.34
N LEU A 362 11.60 1.66 26.10
CA LEU A 362 10.90 0.76 25.17
C LEU A 362 11.64 -0.57 25.01
N SER A 363 12.21 -1.11 26.09
CA SER A 363 13.16 -2.23 26.04
C SER A 363 12.54 -3.63 25.91
N GLU A 364 11.22 -3.76 25.79
CA GLU A 364 10.56 -5.05 25.63
C GLU A 364 10.42 -5.42 24.14
N ASP A 365 10.62 -6.70 23.79
CA ASP A 365 10.64 -7.23 22.40
C ASP A 365 9.35 -7.01 21.62
N GLU A 366 8.24 -6.61 22.25
CA GLU A 366 6.95 -6.36 21.65
C GLU A 366 6.71 -4.87 21.31
N ASP A 367 7.54 -3.95 21.78
CA ASP A 367 7.45 -2.52 21.51
C ASP A 367 8.16 -2.09 20.22
N ASP A 368 8.69 -3.05 19.46
CA ASP A 368 9.41 -2.85 18.20
C ASP A 368 8.50 -2.52 17.02
N ILE A 369 7.21 -2.86 17.07
CA ILE A 369 6.22 -2.65 16.01
C ILE A 369 5.01 -1.86 16.52
N ALA A 370 4.01 -1.63 15.65
CA ALA A 370 2.82 -0.87 16.03
C ALA A 370 1.96 -1.62 17.04
N ILE A 371 1.64 -0.97 18.16
CA ILE A 371 0.75 -1.50 19.20
C ILE A 371 -0.57 -0.73 19.15
N TYR A 372 -1.67 -1.46 18.94
CA TYR A 372 -3.03 -0.96 19.08
C TYR A 372 -3.59 -1.47 20.42
N ALA A 373 -3.57 -0.61 21.43
CA ALA A 373 -4.02 -0.88 22.78
C ALA A 373 -4.89 0.27 23.30
N PRO A 374 -6.14 -0.01 23.64
CA PRO A 374 -6.82 -1.30 23.64
C PRO A 374 -7.03 -1.89 22.25
N ASN A 375 -7.07 -3.24 22.16
CA ASN A 375 -7.36 -3.95 20.90
C ASN A 375 -8.78 -3.61 20.41
N PRO A 376 -8.95 -2.98 19.22
CA PRO A 376 -10.28 -2.59 18.73
C PRO A 376 -11.16 -3.77 18.31
N PHE A 377 -10.60 -4.98 18.21
CA PHE A 377 -11.31 -6.20 17.86
C PHE A 377 -11.50 -7.16 19.04
N LYS A 378 -11.29 -6.67 20.26
CA LYS A 378 -11.46 -7.50 21.49
C LYS A 378 -12.82 -8.16 21.51
N ASP A 379 -12.83 -9.49 21.74
CA ASP A 379 -14.00 -10.35 21.86
C ASP A 379 -14.91 -10.38 20.61
N THR A 380 -14.44 -10.00 19.41
CA THR A 380 -15.26 -10.06 18.20
C THR A 380 -15.71 -11.49 17.89
N SER A 381 -16.98 -11.62 17.48
CA SER A 381 -17.61 -12.89 17.14
C SER A 381 -17.56 -13.24 15.64
N TYR A 382 -16.97 -12.38 14.81
CA TYR A 382 -16.99 -12.54 13.34
C TYR A 382 -15.91 -13.47 12.78
N ILE A 383 -14.98 -13.93 13.62
CA ILE A 383 -13.97 -14.92 13.24
C ILE A 383 -14.67 -16.17 12.73
N GLN A 384 -14.25 -16.67 11.57
CA GLN A 384 -14.84 -17.87 11.00
C GLN A 384 -14.54 -19.11 11.85
N ASP A 385 -15.47 -20.08 11.85
CA ASP A 385 -15.31 -21.33 12.60
C ASP A 385 -14.01 -22.07 12.21
N ASN A 386 -13.34 -22.63 13.20
CA ASN A 386 -12.08 -23.36 13.10
C ASN A 386 -10.82 -22.49 12.89
N PHE A 387 -10.91 -21.16 12.91
CA PHE A 387 -9.75 -20.28 12.91
C PHE A 387 -9.32 -19.87 14.32
N SER A 388 -8.06 -19.45 14.45
CA SER A 388 -7.51 -18.96 15.71
C SER A 388 -8.22 -17.68 16.15
N LYS A 389 -8.53 -17.60 17.44
CA LYS A 389 -9.10 -16.40 18.09
C LYS A 389 -8.04 -15.55 18.80
N SER A 390 -6.77 -15.85 18.62
CA SER A 390 -5.67 -15.18 19.34
C SER A 390 -5.69 -13.65 19.19
N ILE A 391 -6.07 -13.14 17.99
CA ILE A 391 -6.19 -11.69 17.76
C ILE A 391 -7.32 -11.11 18.61
N SER A 392 -8.53 -11.71 18.60
CA SER A 392 -9.68 -11.17 19.33
C SER A 392 -9.64 -11.42 20.84
N GLU A 393 -8.92 -12.44 21.29
CA GLU A 393 -8.73 -12.76 22.71
C GLU A 393 -7.64 -11.92 23.39
N SER A 394 -6.73 -11.33 22.60
CA SER A 394 -5.67 -10.45 23.11
C SER A 394 -6.21 -9.07 23.49
N ASP A 395 -5.62 -8.45 24.52
CA ASP A 395 -5.89 -7.07 24.89
C ASP A 395 -5.12 -6.08 23.97
N TYR A 396 -4.16 -6.57 23.21
CA TYR A 396 -3.29 -5.84 22.30
C TYR A 396 -3.41 -6.39 20.89
N LEU A 397 -3.38 -5.49 19.89
CA LEU A 397 -3.22 -5.85 18.51
C LEU A 397 -1.86 -5.34 18.02
N TYR A 398 -1.05 -6.22 17.47
CA TYR A 398 0.28 -5.94 16.96
C TYR A 398 0.29 -5.93 15.45
N LEU A 399 0.73 -4.82 14.85
CA LEU A 399 0.81 -4.66 13.40
C LEU A 399 2.23 -4.27 12.98
N VAL A 400 2.60 -4.74 11.79
CA VAL A 400 3.94 -4.55 11.21
C VAL A 400 3.81 -4.11 9.75
N ASP A 401 4.94 -3.82 9.10
CA ASP A 401 5.04 -3.53 7.67
C ASP A 401 4.23 -4.55 6.84
N GLY A 402 3.41 -4.07 5.92
CA GLY A 402 2.53 -4.91 5.10
C GLY A 402 3.25 -5.73 4.02
N GLY A 403 4.57 -5.70 3.96
CA GLY A 403 5.38 -6.53 3.06
C GLY A 403 6.13 -7.66 3.78
N GLU A 404 5.97 -7.80 5.11
CA GLU A 404 6.68 -8.81 5.90
C GLU A 404 6.22 -10.24 5.60
N ASP A 405 5.03 -10.43 5.06
CA ASP A 405 4.49 -11.71 4.60
C ASP A 405 4.91 -12.08 3.16
N ASN A 406 5.86 -11.35 2.58
CA ASN A 406 6.35 -11.41 1.20
C ASN A 406 5.36 -10.90 0.13
N GLN A 407 4.21 -10.38 0.47
CA GLN A 407 3.27 -9.75 -0.46
C GLN A 407 3.57 -8.25 -0.60
N ASN A 408 4.76 -7.90 -1.10
CA ASN A 408 5.22 -6.50 -1.17
C ASN A 408 4.37 -5.58 -2.08
N ILE A 409 3.32 -6.08 -2.73
CA ILE A 409 2.32 -5.31 -3.46
C ILE A 409 0.97 -5.49 -2.76
N PRO A 410 0.23 -4.43 -2.37
CA PRO A 410 -1.00 -4.51 -1.58
C PRO A 410 -2.20 -4.97 -2.42
N LEU A 411 -2.24 -6.25 -2.78
CA LEU A 411 -3.26 -6.80 -3.68
C LEU A 411 -4.47 -7.36 -2.92
N VAL A 412 -4.29 -7.90 -1.71
CA VAL A 412 -5.35 -8.57 -0.94
C VAL A 412 -6.64 -7.74 -0.81
N PRO A 413 -6.62 -6.47 -0.43
CA PRO A 413 -7.86 -5.68 -0.35
C PRO A 413 -8.49 -5.40 -1.72
N LEU A 414 -7.73 -5.48 -2.81
CA LEU A 414 -8.20 -5.13 -4.16
C LEU A 414 -8.79 -6.31 -4.92
N VAL A 415 -8.44 -7.54 -4.55
CA VAL A 415 -8.97 -8.76 -5.17
C VAL A 415 -10.26 -9.24 -4.53
N GLN A 416 -10.78 -8.58 -3.50
CA GLN A 416 -12.05 -8.95 -2.88
C GLN A 416 -13.20 -8.77 -3.88
N ASP A 417 -14.00 -9.85 -4.09
CA ASP A 417 -15.09 -9.88 -5.08
C ASP A 417 -16.12 -8.77 -4.85
N GLU A 418 -16.36 -8.45 -3.58
CA GLU A 418 -17.30 -7.43 -3.15
C GLU A 418 -16.95 -6.00 -3.59
N ARG A 419 -15.68 -5.75 -3.94
CA ARG A 419 -15.22 -4.47 -4.50
C ARG A 419 -15.44 -4.35 -6.00
N ASN A 420 -15.75 -5.46 -6.69
CA ASN A 420 -16.01 -5.49 -8.13
C ASN A 420 -14.92 -4.80 -8.97
N VAL A 421 -13.66 -5.02 -8.65
CA VAL A 421 -12.54 -4.52 -9.43
C VAL A 421 -12.37 -5.38 -10.69
N ASP A 422 -12.25 -4.76 -11.86
CA ASP A 422 -12.09 -5.44 -13.16
C ASP A 422 -10.61 -5.59 -13.54
N VAL A 423 -9.77 -4.60 -13.16
CA VAL A 423 -8.34 -4.59 -13.47
C VAL A 423 -7.54 -3.93 -12.34
N ILE A 424 -6.39 -4.52 -12.00
CA ILE A 424 -5.44 -3.98 -11.02
C ILE A 424 -4.13 -3.68 -11.74
N PHE A 425 -3.63 -2.45 -11.58
CA PHE A 425 -2.27 -2.07 -11.95
C PHE A 425 -1.36 -2.30 -10.76
N ALA A 426 -0.54 -3.33 -10.83
CA ALA A 426 0.39 -3.73 -9.77
C ALA A 426 1.76 -3.11 -10.04
N LEU A 427 2.09 -2.01 -9.35
CA LEU A 427 3.33 -1.27 -9.50
C LEU A 427 4.38 -1.87 -8.55
N ASP A 428 5.32 -2.62 -9.11
CA ASP A 428 6.35 -3.31 -8.33
C ASP A 428 7.66 -2.53 -8.34
N ASN A 429 8.03 -2.00 -7.19
CA ASN A 429 9.28 -1.30 -6.96
C ASN A 429 10.24 -2.09 -6.05
N SER A 430 10.06 -3.41 -5.94
CA SER A 430 10.93 -4.30 -5.16
C SER A 430 12.37 -4.24 -5.67
N ALA A 431 13.34 -4.33 -4.77
CA ALA A 431 14.75 -4.47 -5.11
C ALA A 431 15.51 -5.34 -4.08
N ASP A 432 14.83 -5.79 -3.03
CA ASP A 432 15.39 -6.69 -2.03
C ASP A 432 15.20 -8.15 -2.52
N THR A 433 15.68 -8.40 -3.73
CA THR A 433 15.64 -9.67 -4.46
C THR A 433 17.06 -10.05 -4.88
N ASP A 434 17.26 -11.27 -5.32
CA ASP A 434 18.58 -11.75 -5.77
C ASP A 434 19.13 -10.96 -6.97
N TYR A 435 18.26 -10.28 -7.71
CA TYR A 435 18.63 -9.43 -8.87
C TYR A 435 18.70 -7.95 -8.56
N TYR A 436 18.34 -7.53 -7.34
CA TYR A 436 18.19 -6.11 -6.99
C TYR A 436 17.15 -5.36 -7.84
N TRP A 437 16.25 -6.08 -8.50
CA TRP A 437 15.11 -5.59 -9.28
C TRP A 437 13.92 -6.49 -9.06
N PRO A 438 12.68 -6.07 -9.40
CA PRO A 438 11.51 -6.94 -9.31
C PRO A 438 11.71 -8.26 -10.05
N ASP A 439 11.32 -9.37 -9.45
CA ASP A 439 11.42 -10.71 -9.99
C ASP A 439 10.09 -11.49 -9.98
N GLY A 440 8.99 -10.80 -9.68
CA GLY A 440 7.65 -11.36 -9.58
C GLY A 440 7.32 -11.99 -8.23
N ALA A 441 8.27 -12.05 -7.28
CA ALA A 441 8.08 -12.71 -5.98
C ALA A 441 6.79 -12.28 -5.26
N SER A 442 6.46 -10.98 -5.27
CA SER A 442 5.26 -10.45 -4.62
C SER A 442 3.95 -10.99 -5.24
N LEU A 443 3.89 -11.11 -6.57
CA LEU A 443 2.72 -11.72 -7.23
C LEU A 443 2.63 -13.22 -6.93
N VAL A 444 3.77 -13.91 -6.90
CA VAL A 444 3.82 -15.34 -6.55
C VAL A 444 3.30 -15.56 -5.14
N SER A 445 3.74 -14.74 -4.16
CA SER A 445 3.27 -14.84 -2.77
C SER A 445 1.76 -14.60 -2.66
N THR A 446 1.20 -13.61 -3.37
CA THR A 446 -0.25 -13.38 -3.39
C THR A 446 -1.00 -14.52 -4.06
N TYR A 447 -0.45 -15.09 -5.15
CA TYR A 447 -1.02 -16.27 -5.80
C TYR A 447 -1.03 -17.49 -4.85
N GLU A 448 0.06 -17.74 -4.13
CA GLU A 448 0.16 -18.86 -3.19
C GLU A 448 -0.77 -18.69 -1.99
N ARG A 449 -1.01 -17.44 -1.54
CA ARG A 449 -1.89 -17.15 -0.42
C ARG A 449 -3.31 -17.68 -0.63
N GLN A 450 -3.87 -17.66 -1.84
CA GLN A 450 -5.22 -18.18 -2.10
C GLN A 450 -5.40 -19.66 -1.75
N PHE A 451 -4.30 -20.43 -1.65
CA PHE A 451 -4.30 -21.85 -1.25
C PHE A 451 -4.04 -22.03 0.25
N SER A 452 -3.70 -20.97 0.96
CA SER A 452 -3.55 -20.98 2.41
C SER A 452 -4.90 -20.91 3.12
N SER A 453 -4.91 -21.15 4.43
CA SER A 453 -6.11 -21.00 5.23
C SER A 453 -6.64 -19.55 5.26
N GLN A 454 -5.75 -18.57 5.21
CA GLN A 454 -6.11 -17.14 5.20
C GLN A 454 -6.70 -16.69 3.87
N GLY A 455 -6.26 -17.27 2.77
CA GLY A 455 -6.76 -16.95 1.43
C GLY A 455 -7.97 -17.76 0.98
N LEU A 456 -8.61 -18.52 1.86
CA LEU A 456 -9.65 -19.52 1.52
C LEU A 456 -10.78 -18.99 0.63
N ASN A 457 -11.14 -17.72 0.77
CA ASN A 457 -12.22 -17.08 0.00
C ASN A 457 -11.69 -16.16 -1.12
N MET A 458 -10.37 -16.08 -1.29
CA MET A 458 -9.72 -15.22 -2.29
C MET A 458 -9.56 -15.95 -3.62
N SER A 459 -9.61 -15.21 -4.70
CA SER A 459 -9.19 -15.67 -6.04
C SER A 459 -8.16 -14.71 -6.60
N PHE A 460 -7.11 -15.27 -7.19
CA PHE A 460 -6.05 -14.52 -7.85
C PHE A 460 -5.70 -15.20 -9.18
N PRO A 461 -5.35 -14.45 -10.25
CA PRO A 461 -4.96 -15.03 -11.52
C PRO A 461 -3.75 -15.97 -11.37
N TYR A 462 -3.66 -16.96 -12.24
CA TYR A 462 -2.46 -17.79 -12.33
C TYR A 462 -1.24 -16.95 -12.68
N VAL A 463 -0.16 -17.16 -11.95
CA VAL A 463 1.17 -16.57 -12.20
C VAL A 463 2.22 -17.69 -12.13
N PRO A 464 3.31 -17.61 -12.92
CA PRO A 464 4.39 -18.59 -12.82
C PRO A 464 5.28 -18.31 -11.60
N ASP A 465 6.17 -19.25 -11.30
CA ASP A 465 7.22 -19.07 -10.31
C ASP A 465 8.25 -17.99 -10.69
N LYS A 466 9.04 -17.52 -9.70
CA LYS A 466 10.06 -16.47 -9.88
C LYS A 466 11.06 -16.77 -10.99
N ARG A 467 11.46 -18.04 -11.15
CA ARG A 467 12.43 -18.46 -12.15
C ARG A 467 11.86 -18.26 -13.55
N THR A 468 10.63 -18.65 -13.76
CA THR A 468 9.91 -18.42 -15.02
C THR A 468 9.71 -16.91 -15.28
N PHE A 469 9.43 -16.10 -14.24
CA PHE A 469 9.38 -14.65 -14.40
C PHE A 469 10.65 -14.10 -15.02
N VAL A 470 11.81 -14.52 -14.52
CA VAL A 470 13.12 -14.06 -15.02
C VAL A 470 13.42 -14.63 -16.39
N ASN A 471 13.29 -15.95 -16.58
CA ASN A 471 13.65 -16.63 -17.83
C ASN A 471 12.82 -16.15 -19.02
N LEU A 472 11.54 -15.81 -18.80
CA LEU A 472 10.66 -15.30 -19.85
C LEU A 472 10.67 -13.77 -19.96
N GLY A 473 11.46 -13.07 -19.13
CA GLY A 473 11.50 -11.59 -19.11
C GLY A 473 10.19 -10.93 -18.72
N LEU A 474 9.38 -11.60 -17.88
CA LEU A 474 8.10 -11.07 -17.42
C LEU A 474 8.26 -9.90 -16.43
N ALA A 475 9.44 -9.79 -15.82
CA ALA A 475 9.84 -8.68 -14.95
C ALA A 475 10.65 -7.60 -15.68
N ASP A 476 10.96 -7.75 -16.97
CA ASP A 476 11.71 -6.75 -17.75
C ASP A 476 10.80 -5.69 -18.37
N LYS A 477 9.51 -5.95 -18.42
CA LYS A 477 8.47 -5.10 -19.03
C LYS A 477 7.12 -5.36 -18.38
N PRO A 478 6.12 -4.46 -18.59
CA PRO A 478 4.75 -4.76 -18.18
C PRO A 478 4.28 -6.12 -18.70
N SER A 479 3.65 -6.91 -17.83
CA SER A 479 3.11 -8.24 -18.14
C SER A 479 1.71 -8.37 -17.57
N PHE A 480 0.80 -9.04 -18.32
CA PHE A 480 -0.61 -9.16 -17.95
C PHE A 480 -0.92 -10.60 -17.51
N PHE A 481 -1.64 -10.74 -16.41
CA PHE A 481 -2.05 -12.02 -15.86
C PHE A 481 -3.57 -12.11 -15.77
N GLY A 482 -4.11 -13.30 -16.07
CA GLY A 482 -5.55 -13.52 -16.05
C GLY A 482 -6.31 -12.93 -17.23
N CYS A 483 -5.71 -12.81 -18.40
CA CYS A 483 -6.31 -12.17 -19.58
C CYS A 483 -7.58 -12.87 -20.11
N ASP A 484 -7.75 -14.17 -19.86
CA ASP A 484 -8.92 -14.92 -20.29
C ASP A 484 -9.71 -15.47 -19.09
N ALA A 485 -10.89 -14.91 -18.89
CA ALA A 485 -11.79 -15.31 -17.82
C ALA A 485 -12.25 -16.78 -17.94
N GLN A 486 -12.28 -17.36 -19.15
CA GLN A 486 -12.68 -18.75 -19.33
C GLN A 486 -11.69 -19.73 -18.70
N ASN A 487 -10.42 -19.35 -18.58
CA ASN A 487 -9.38 -20.14 -17.94
C ASN A 487 -9.35 -20.00 -16.40
N LEU A 488 -10.27 -19.22 -15.81
CA LEU A 488 -10.31 -18.89 -14.39
C LEU A 488 -11.62 -19.37 -13.72
N THR A 489 -12.41 -20.18 -14.42
CA THR A 489 -13.74 -20.61 -13.97
C THR A 489 -13.72 -21.67 -12.87
N ASP A 490 -12.56 -22.24 -12.58
CA ASP A 490 -12.30 -23.17 -11.48
C ASP A 490 -11.95 -22.46 -10.15
N LEU A 491 -11.76 -21.15 -10.17
CA LEU A 491 -11.58 -20.32 -8.98
C LEU A 491 -12.91 -19.98 -8.30
N ASN A 492 -12.88 -19.47 -7.07
CA ASN A 492 -14.10 -19.12 -6.33
C ASN A 492 -14.96 -18.06 -7.07
N TYR A 493 -14.29 -17.11 -7.74
CA TYR A 493 -14.86 -16.10 -8.63
C TYR A 493 -13.79 -15.71 -9.68
N ILE A 494 -14.22 -15.04 -10.74
CA ILE A 494 -13.29 -14.54 -11.75
C ILE A 494 -12.54 -13.32 -11.19
N PRO A 495 -11.24 -13.43 -10.89
CA PRO A 495 -10.47 -12.33 -10.31
C PRO A 495 -10.24 -11.19 -11.32
N PRO A 496 -9.87 -10.00 -10.85
CA PRO A 496 -9.40 -8.91 -11.72
C PRO A 496 -8.28 -9.36 -12.65
N LEU A 497 -8.21 -8.76 -13.85
CA LEU A 497 -6.99 -8.84 -14.66
C LEU A 497 -5.89 -8.04 -13.95
N VAL A 498 -4.67 -8.59 -13.86
CA VAL A 498 -3.53 -7.91 -13.25
C VAL A 498 -2.58 -7.42 -14.34
N VAL A 499 -2.38 -6.11 -14.41
CA VAL A 499 -1.34 -5.46 -15.20
C VAL A 499 -0.15 -5.22 -14.28
N TYR A 500 0.83 -6.10 -14.33
CA TYR A 500 2.06 -6.00 -13.57
C TYR A 500 3.03 -5.05 -14.25
N ILE A 501 3.47 -4.02 -13.52
CA ILE A 501 4.41 -3.00 -14.01
C ILE A 501 5.64 -3.01 -13.10
N PRO A 502 6.69 -3.75 -13.46
CA PRO A 502 7.93 -3.78 -12.68
C PRO A 502 8.75 -2.51 -12.91
N ASN A 503 9.41 -2.06 -11.84
CA ASN A 503 10.47 -1.08 -11.96
C ASN A 503 11.65 -1.70 -12.72
N ALA A 504 12.16 -0.98 -13.69
CA ALA A 504 13.28 -1.40 -14.53
C ALA A 504 14.17 -0.19 -14.82
N ARG A 505 15.43 -0.47 -15.18
CA ARG A 505 16.35 0.59 -15.56
C ARG A 505 16.01 1.12 -16.96
N HIS A 506 15.64 2.41 -17.01
CA HIS A 506 15.60 3.20 -18.26
C HIS A 506 16.68 4.29 -18.23
N SER A 507 16.37 5.46 -17.70
CA SER A 507 17.31 6.57 -17.62
C SER A 507 18.15 6.59 -16.34
N TYR A 508 17.78 5.82 -15.31
CA TYR A 508 18.44 5.80 -14.00
C TYR A 508 18.41 4.42 -13.32
N ASN A 509 19.45 4.12 -12.50
CA ASN A 509 19.45 2.94 -11.63
C ASN A 509 18.61 3.23 -10.38
N SER A 510 17.31 3.01 -10.47
CA SER A 510 16.37 3.28 -9.39
C SER A 510 16.23 2.15 -8.36
N ASN A 511 17.02 1.09 -8.47
CA ASN A 511 17.06 -0.07 -7.56
C ASN A 511 17.93 0.18 -6.32
N THR A 512 17.79 1.33 -5.71
CA THR A 512 18.52 1.70 -4.50
C THR A 512 18.05 0.90 -3.29
N SER A 513 18.89 0.76 -2.25
CA SER A 513 18.53 0.06 -1.01
C SER A 513 17.24 0.60 -0.39
N THR A 514 16.40 -0.28 0.15
CA THR A 514 15.21 0.06 0.95
C THR A 514 15.57 0.96 2.14
N PHE A 515 16.75 0.77 2.73
CA PHE A 515 17.24 1.56 3.88
C PHE A 515 18.02 2.82 3.51
N LYS A 516 18.03 3.24 2.24
CA LYS A 516 18.57 4.56 1.87
C LYS A 516 17.60 5.65 2.32
N LEU A 517 17.98 6.43 3.36
CA LEU A 517 17.13 7.39 4.05
C LEU A 517 17.32 8.84 3.63
N SER A 518 18.12 9.11 2.58
CA SER A 518 18.30 10.45 2.01
C SER A 518 18.54 10.39 0.53
N TYR A 519 18.03 11.40 -0.19
CA TYR A 519 18.17 11.55 -1.63
C TYR A 519 18.34 13.04 -1.95
N THR A 520 19.34 13.37 -2.74
CA THR A 520 19.48 14.72 -3.30
C THR A 520 18.32 15.03 -4.25
N ASP A 521 18.10 16.30 -4.55
CA ASP A 521 17.06 16.73 -5.50
C ASP A 521 17.25 16.10 -6.88
N ASP A 522 18.50 16.01 -7.34
CA ASP A 522 18.84 15.37 -8.61
C ASP A 522 18.51 13.87 -8.60
N GLU A 523 18.81 13.17 -7.52
CA GLU A 523 18.43 11.75 -7.36
C GLU A 523 16.91 11.58 -7.34
N ARG A 524 16.18 12.41 -6.57
CA ARG A 524 14.70 12.37 -6.51
C ARG A 524 14.10 12.52 -7.91
N LEU A 525 14.52 13.53 -8.65
CA LEU A 525 14.06 13.77 -10.03
C LEU A 525 14.36 12.60 -10.96
N LYS A 526 15.56 12.02 -10.87
CA LYS A 526 15.97 10.87 -11.68
C LYS A 526 15.17 9.61 -11.35
N MET A 527 14.89 9.36 -10.06
CA MET A 527 14.06 8.26 -9.61
C MET A 527 12.63 8.37 -10.16
N ILE A 528 12.00 9.55 -10.01
CA ILE A 528 10.65 9.84 -10.51
C ILE A 528 10.61 9.70 -12.04
N LYS A 529 11.58 10.28 -12.75
CA LYS A 529 11.67 10.17 -14.21
C LYS A 529 11.79 8.71 -14.66
N ASN A 530 12.67 7.92 -14.03
CA ASN A 530 12.82 6.51 -14.37
C ASN A 530 11.53 5.71 -14.11
N GLY A 531 10.80 6.01 -13.04
CA GLY A 531 9.49 5.39 -12.76
C GLY A 531 8.45 5.71 -13.84
N PHE A 532 8.41 6.95 -14.32
CA PHE A 532 7.56 7.33 -15.46
C PHE A 532 7.92 6.54 -16.72
N GLU A 533 9.20 6.43 -17.04
CA GLU A 533 9.69 5.67 -18.20
C GLU A 533 9.38 4.17 -18.08
N ALA A 534 9.52 3.58 -16.89
CA ALA A 534 9.18 2.18 -16.63
C ALA A 534 7.68 1.91 -16.87
N ALA A 535 6.80 2.78 -16.37
CA ALA A 535 5.35 2.64 -16.54
C ALA A 535 4.87 2.88 -17.99
N THR A 536 5.67 3.50 -18.83
CA THR A 536 5.27 3.93 -20.17
C THR A 536 6.04 3.27 -21.30
N ARG A 537 6.82 2.24 -21.02
CA ARG A 537 7.70 1.64 -22.05
C ARG A 537 8.61 2.69 -22.69
N GLY A 538 9.38 3.43 -21.85
CA GLY A 538 10.29 4.46 -22.32
C GLY A 538 9.59 5.64 -23.01
N ASN A 539 8.55 6.19 -22.40
CA ASN A 539 7.73 7.27 -22.99
C ASN A 539 7.04 6.85 -24.29
N LEU A 540 6.55 5.61 -24.39
CA LEU A 540 5.95 4.98 -25.58
C LEU A 540 6.92 4.83 -26.77
N THR A 541 8.24 4.92 -26.53
CA THR A 541 9.25 4.77 -27.60
C THR A 541 9.60 3.30 -27.87
N ASP A 542 9.58 2.45 -26.83
CA ASP A 542 9.85 1.01 -26.96
C ASP A 542 8.68 0.26 -27.57
N ASP A 543 7.45 0.76 -27.34
CA ASP A 543 6.22 0.26 -27.95
C ASP A 543 5.15 1.38 -27.99
N SER A 544 4.96 1.95 -29.16
CA SER A 544 3.97 3.02 -29.38
C SER A 544 2.51 2.55 -29.27
N SER A 545 2.27 1.23 -29.27
CA SER A 545 0.93 0.65 -29.09
C SER A 545 0.56 0.43 -27.62
N PHE A 546 1.50 0.60 -26.69
CA PHE A 546 1.34 0.20 -25.28
C PHE A 546 0.16 0.90 -24.59
N MET A 547 -0.10 2.18 -24.85
CA MET A 547 -1.27 2.89 -24.29
C MET A 547 -2.59 2.22 -24.75
N GLY A 548 -2.68 1.80 -26.03
CA GLY A 548 -3.79 1.01 -26.56
C GLY A 548 -3.90 -0.36 -25.90
N CYS A 549 -2.77 -1.00 -25.60
CA CYS A 549 -2.74 -2.29 -24.90
C CYS A 549 -3.22 -2.18 -23.44
N VAL A 550 -2.88 -1.07 -22.75
CA VAL A 550 -3.44 -0.76 -21.44
C VAL A 550 -4.97 -0.56 -21.53
N ALA A 551 -5.47 0.15 -22.53
CA ALA A 551 -6.91 0.28 -22.75
C ALA A 551 -7.59 -1.08 -22.99
N CYS A 552 -6.96 -1.98 -23.74
CA CYS A 552 -7.45 -3.35 -23.92
C CYS A 552 -7.56 -4.11 -22.62
N ALA A 553 -6.54 -4.02 -21.75
CA ALA A 553 -6.55 -4.65 -20.42
C ALA A 553 -7.69 -4.10 -19.55
N VAL A 554 -7.88 -2.77 -19.55
CA VAL A 554 -8.97 -2.10 -18.80
C VAL A 554 -10.35 -2.60 -19.26
N MET A 555 -10.56 -2.74 -20.55
CA MET A 555 -11.85 -3.16 -21.11
C MET A 555 -12.12 -4.67 -20.99
N ARG A 556 -11.10 -5.49 -20.75
CA ARG A 556 -11.14 -6.95 -20.97
C ARG A 556 -12.22 -7.67 -20.18
N ARG A 557 -12.34 -7.45 -18.87
CA ARG A 557 -13.35 -8.15 -18.04
C ARG A 557 -14.78 -7.85 -18.49
N LYS A 558 -15.07 -6.57 -18.75
CA LYS A 558 -16.40 -6.17 -19.23
C LYS A 558 -16.67 -6.66 -20.66
N GLN A 559 -15.65 -6.64 -21.54
CA GLN A 559 -15.77 -7.22 -22.88
C GLN A 559 -16.16 -8.71 -22.80
N GLN A 560 -15.52 -9.49 -21.89
CA GLN A 560 -15.82 -10.91 -21.71
C GLN A 560 -17.22 -11.13 -21.13
N SER A 561 -17.62 -10.38 -20.10
CA SER A 561 -18.95 -10.49 -19.48
C SER A 561 -20.09 -10.13 -20.43
N LEU A 562 -19.87 -9.19 -21.34
CA LEU A 562 -20.83 -8.75 -22.34
C LEU A 562 -20.84 -9.63 -23.61
N ASN A 563 -19.93 -10.60 -23.74
CA ASN A 563 -19.68 -11.32 -24.99
C ASN A 563 -19.48 -10.38 -26.19
N ALA A 564 -18.89 -9.22 -25.97
CA ALA A 564 -18.64 -8.23 -26.98
C ALA A 564 -17.47 -8.64 -27.89
N THR A 565 -17.47 -8.16 -29.14
CA THR A 565 -16.37 -8.41 -30.07
C THR A 565 -15.09 -7.76 -29.55
N LEU A 566 -14.00 -8.52 -29.49
CA LEU A 566 -12.68 -8.02 -29.15
C LEU A 566 -12.07 -7.32 -30.37
N PRO A 567 -11.61 -6.05 -30.27
CA PRO A 567 -10.85 -5.39 -31.32
C PRO A 567 -9.60 -6.19 -31.73
N GLU A 568 -9.22 -6.17 -33.01
CA GLU A 568 -8.04 -6.89 -33.50
C GLU A 568 -6.75 -6.43 -32.83
N GLU A 569 -6.65 -5.13 -32.60
CA GLU A 569 -5.51 -4.52 -31.88
C GLU A 569 -5.37 -5.09 -30.46
N CYS A 570 -6.48 -5.33 -29.77
CA CYS A 570 -6.47 -5.96 -28.45
C CYS A 570 -5.99 -7.42 -28.50
N SER A 571 -6.34 -8.16 -29.53
CA SER A 571 -5.82 -9.54 -29.72
C SER A 571 -4.29 -9.54 -29.86
N THR A 572 -3.74 -8.59 -30.60
CA THR A 572 -2.29 -8.38 -30.72
C THR A 572 -1.67 -7.99 -29.38
N CYS A 573 -2.29 -7.07 -28.64
CA CYS A 573 -1.85 -6.66 -27.30
C CYS A 573 -1.77 -7.84 -26.33
N PHE A 574 -2.79 -8.68 -26.29
CA PHE A 574 -2.80 -9.84 -25.39
C PHE A 574 -1.76 -10.89 -25.80
N THR A 575 -1.46 -11.04 -27.09
CA THR A 575 -0.35 -11.89 -27.53
C THR A 575 1.01 -11.38 -27.03
N ASN A 576 1.20 -10.05 -26.97
CA ASN A 576 2.47 -9.42 -26.61
C ASN A 576 2.71 -9.30 -25.11
N TYR A 577 1.63 -9.16 -24.33
CA TYR A 577 1.71 -8.80 -22.90
C TYR A 577 1.14 -9.85 -21.96
N CYS A 578 0.20 -10.70 -22.39
CA CYS A 578 -0.33 -11.75 -21.53
C CYS A 578 0.66 -12.90 -21.36
N TRP A 579 0.87 -13.32 -20.13
CA TRP A 579 1.51 -14.61 -19.90
C TRP A 579 0.61 -15.73 -20.42
N ASN A 580 1.19 -16.61 -21.21
CA ASN A 580 0.48 -17.65 -21.97
C ASN A 580 0.49 -19.04 -21.30
N GLY A 581 0.91 -19.12 -20.01
CA GLY A 581 1.03 -20.38 -19.27
C GLY A 581 2.33 -21.13 -19.50
N THR A 582 3.28 -20.61 -20.29
CA THR A 582 4.59 -21.26 -20.50
C THR A 582 5.40 -21.19 -19.19
N ILE A 583 5.97 -22.33 -18.78
CA ILE A 583 6.90 -22.46 -17.67
C ILE A 583 8.31 -22.69 -18.22
N ASP A 584 9.29 -22.01 -17.64
CA ASP A 584 10.70 -22.20 -17.88
C ASP A 584 11.44 -22.31 -16.53
N ASP A 585 11.66 -23.51 -16.08
CA ASP A 585 12.32 -23.86 -14.82
C ASP A 585 13.85 -24.00 -14.94
N THR A 586 14.43 -23.54 -16.06
CA THR A 586 15.88 -23.53 -16.25
C THR A 586 16.55 -22.76 -15.11
N PRO A 587 17.58 -23.33 -14.44
CA PRO A 587 18.28 -22.64 -13.37
C PRO A 587 18.86 -21.30 -13.83
N VAL A 588 18.56 -20.24 -13.08
CA VAL A 588 19.03 -18.87 -13.35
C VAL A 588 20.27 -18.61 -12.49
N SER A 589 21.30 -18.02 -13.11
CA SER A 589 22.52 -17.64 -12.40
C SER A 589 22.22 -16.43 -11.49
N GLY A 590 22.46 -16.56 -10.19
CA GLY A 590 22.25 -15.51 -9.20
C GLY A 590 20.98 -15.66 -8.36
N LEU A 591 20.01 -16.50 -8.78
CA LEU A 591 18.87 -16.86 -7.91
C LEU A 591 19.30 -17.95 -6.91
N ASP A 592 18.82 -17.83 -5.68
CA ASP A 592 18.81 -18.95 -4.76
C ASP A 592 17.80 -19.99 -5.27
N ASN A 593 18.32 -21.07 -5.81
CA ASN A 593 17.50 -22.15 -6.38
C ASN A 593 17.05 -23.16 -5.32
N SER A 594 17.33 -22.93 -4.03
CA SER A 594 17.01 -23.85 -2.94
C SER A 594 15.52 -23.90 -2.58
N ASP A 595 14.79 -22.80 -2.82
CA ASP A 595 13.38 -22.66 -2.48
C ASP A 595 12.43 -23.01 -3.64
N PHE A 596 12.95 -23.46 -4.76
CA PHE A 596 12.11 -23.84 -5.90
C PHE A 596 11.45 -25.20 -5.66
N ASP A 597 10.13 -25.22 -5.52
CA ASP A 597 9.31 -26.43 -5.55
C ASP A 597 8.76 -26.67 -6.96
N PRO A 598 9.38 -27.60 -7.74
CA PRO A 598 8.90 -27.89 -9.08
C PRO A 598 7.51 -28.51 -9.10
N THR A 599 7.00 -29.03 -7.96
CA THR A 599 5.66 -29.60 -7.88
C THR A 599 4.59 -28.51 -7.78
N ALA A 600 4.86 -27.40 -7.12
CA ALA A 600 3.95 -26.25 -7.05
C ALA A 600 3.78 -25.60 -8.44
N ALA A 601 4.89 -25.37 -9.15
CA ALA A 601 4.86 -24.84 -10.52
C ALA A 601 4.17 -25.81 -11.48
N SER A 602 4.41 -27.12 -11.35
CA SER A 602 3.78 -28.17 -12.16
C SER A 602 2.27 -28.29 -11.88
N SER A 603 1.82 -28.09 -10.65
CA SER A 603 0.39 -28.13 -10.30
C SER A 603 -0.37 -26.91 -10.84
N ALA A 604 0.24 -25.72 -10.77
CA ALA A 604 -0.31 -24.51 -11.37
C ALA A 604 -0.43 -24.64 -12.90
N TYR A 605 0.61 -25.19 -13.55
CA TYR A 605 0.62 -25.46 -14.98
C TYR A 605 -0.41 -26.53 -15.39
N SER A 606 -0.57 -27.59 -14.60
CA SER A 606 -1.56 -28.64 -14.84
C SER A 606 -2.97 -28.12 -14.74
N ALA A 607 -3.26 -27.21 -13.80
CA ALA A 607 -4.57 -26.55 -13.69
C ALA A 607 -4.86 -25.66 -14.91
N TYR A 608 -3.84 -24.96 -15.43
CA TYR A 608 -3.99 -24.07 -16.59
C TYR A 608 -4.24 -24.81 -17.92
N ASN A 609 -3.69 -26.03 -18.11
CA ASN A 609 -3.72 -26.78 -19.36
C ASN A 609 -4.70 -27.95 -19.41
N THR A 610 -5.43 -28.26 -18.34
CA THR A 610 -6.38 -29.39 -18.37
C THR A 610 -7.76 -28.97 -18.89
N GLU A 611 -7.99 -29.15 -20.18
CA GLU A 611 -9.31 -29.22 -20.80
C GLU A 611 -10.15 -30.46 -20.38
N SER A 612 -9.88 -31.07 -19.22
CA SER A 612 -10.68 -32.20 -18.76
C SER A 612 -10.68 -32.37 -17.24
N TYR A 613 -11.52 -31.65 -16.56
CA TYR A 613 -11.99 -32.12 -15.26
C TYR A 613 -13.36 -32.79 -15.43
N SER A 614 -13.34 -34.11 -15.61
CA SER A 614 -14.51 -34.94 -15.28
C SER A 614 -14.68 -34.93 -13.77
N SER A 615 -15.84 -34.48 -13.31
CA SER A 615 -16.30 -34.56 -11.93
C SER A 615 -16.05 -35.96 -11.34
N SER A 616 -15.09 -36.12 -10.45
CA SER A 616 -14.99 -37.26 -9.56
C SER A 616 -14.89 -36.76 -8.12
N SER A 617 -15.91 -37.13 -7.38
CA SER A 617 -16.10 -36.94 -5.94
C SER A 617 -14.80 -37.07 -5.14
N ALA A 618 -14.47 -36.03 -4.40
CA ALA A 618 -13.39 -35.99 -3.42
C ALA A 618 -13.74 -36.92 -2.23
N THR A 619 -13.04 -38.05 -2.15
CA THR A 619 -12.88 -38.78 -0.89
C THR A 619 -11.59 -38.30 -0.25
N GLY A 620 -11.73 -37.61 0.89
CA GLY A 620 -10.65 -37.06 1.66
C GLY A 620 -9.65 -38.10 2.13
N SER A 621 -8.38 -37.84 1.87
CA SER A 621 -7.27 -38.46 2.59
C SER A 621 -6.48 -37.32 3.25
N LYS A 622 -6.61 -37.22 4.58
CA LYS A 622 -5.74 -36.40 5.41
C LYS A 622 -4.31 -36.92 5.27
N LYS A 623 -3.45 -36.17 4.60
CA LYS A 623 -2.01 -36.26 4.83
C LYS A 623 -1.59 -35.06 5.69
N ASN A 624 -1.09 -35.39 6.88
CA ASN A 624 -0.39 -34.46 7.74
C ASN A 624 0.75 -33.80 6.94
N GLY A 625 0.62 -32.52 6.65
CA GLY A 625 1.74 -31.72 6.18
C GLY A 625 2.78 -31.65 7.29
N ALA A 626 3.93 -32.26 7.08
CA ALA A 626 5.11 -31.94 7.86
C ALA A 626 5.47 -30.50 7.52
N GLY A 627 5.44 -29.61 8.51
CA GLY A 627 5.93 -28.26 8.37
C GLY A 627 7.36 -28.29 7.83
N LEU A 628 7.58 -27.60 6.73
CA LEU A 628 8.94 -27.26 6.31
C LEU A 628 9.55 -26.42 7.44
N PRO A 629 10.80 -26.70 7.86
CA PRO A 629 11.50 -25.84 8.79
C PRO A 629 11.62 -24.48 8.10
N ALA A 630 11.03 -23.46 8.72
CA ALA A 630 11.35 -22.08 8.39
C ALA A 630 12.88 -21.94 8.45
N THR A 631 13.53 -21.79 7.30
CA THR A 631 14.88 -21.29 7.29
C THR A 631 14.76 -19.86 7.81
N PRO A 632 15.42 -19.52 8.92
CA PRO A 632 15.49 -18.13 9.32
C PRO A 632 16.16 -17.41 8.15
N THR A 633 15.44 -16.56 7.44
CA THR A 633 16.05 -15.47 6.66
C THR A 633 16.98 -14.83 7.64
N SER A 634 18.22 -15.16 7.52
CA SER A 634 19.13 -15.08 8.63
C SER A 634 19.20 -13.62 9.04
N PHE A 635 18.94 -13.34 10.30
CA PHE A 635 19.34 -12.14 11.03
C PHE A 635 20.75 -11.65 10.61
N THR A 636 21.59 -12.56 10.13
CA THR A 636 22.90 -12.33 9.55
C THR A 636 22.87 -11.57 8.22
N SER A 637 21.86 -11.72 7.37
CA SER A 637 21.79 -11.01 6.07
C SER A 637 21.37 -9.55 6.29
N ILE A 638 20.45 -9.30 7.22
CA ILE A 638 20.05 -7.94 7.62
C ILE A 638 21.21 -7.28 8.37
N LEU A 639 21.90 -8.00 9.23
CA LEU A 639 23.07 -7.48 9.96
C LEU A 639 24.24 -7.16 9.02
N THR A 640 24.46 -7.94 7.97
CA THR A 640 25.50 -7.67 6.96
C THR A 640 25.13 -6.50 6.06
N LEU A 641 23.84 -6.30 5.77
CA LEU A 641 23.36 -5.15 5.02
C LEU A 641 23.49 -3.85 5.84
N LEU A 642 23.18 -3.90 7.13
CA LEU A 642 23.26 -2.76 8.05
C LEU A 642 24.72 -2.35 8.36
N THR A 643 25.67 -3.31 8.39
CA THR A 643 27.11 -2.97 8.48
C THR A 643 27.65 -2.35 7.19
N ALA A 644 27.09 -2.67 6.04
CA ALA A 644 27.43 -2.01 4.78
C ALA A 644 26.90 -0.56 4.74
N ILE A 645 25.74 -0.28 5.34
CA ILE A 645 25.14 1.07 5.41
C ILE A 645 25.93 1.98 6.38
N ALA A 646 26.47 1.43 7.47
CA ALA A 646 27.33 2.18 8.40
C ALA A 646 28.64 2.68 7.77
N GLY A 647 29.02 2.19 6.60
CA GLY A 647 30.18 2.64 5.84
C GLY A 647 29.88 3.72 4.79
N PHE A 648 28.59 4.10 4.62
CA PHE A 648 28.14 5.11 3.64
C PHE A 648 27.38 6.30 4.26
N LEU A 649 27.23 6.32 5.59
CA LEU A 649 26.85 7.50 6.38
C LEU A 649 28.13 8.17 6.92
#